data_0eaeaa3ee20ee7bcbfe460839247d5cb
#
_entry.id   0eaeaa3ee20ee7bcbfe460839247d5cb
#
_cell.length_a   1.000
_cell.length_b   1.000
_cell.length_c   1.000
_cell.angle_alpha   90.00
_cell.angle_beta   90.00
_cell.angle_gamma   90.00
#
_symmetry.space_group_name_H-M   'P 1'
#
loop_
_entity.id
_entity.type
_entity.pdbx_description
1 polymer ?
#
loop_
_entity_poly.entity_id
_entity_poly.type
_entity_poly.pdbx_seq_one_letter_code
_entity_poly.pdbx_strand_id
1 'polypeptide(L)'
;MIENDQLRRDISLLEDLLGQIVTEDEGPEALQLVTEIRHLARQRRTSAPGAEATLSTRIRGLNEDQARLVARSLSIFFDLANLAEDRQRVRVLRQRENDRHPDPISESIGASIQQLKAAGLNAVQVQQALDQLDVELVFTAHPSEAKRRSIRSKLRRMRQCLEDLDRADLLPRERVGVLSRLRADLTVLWQTEFLRPMRPSVLEEVERGLSIMPRLWEVVPEIYLSLRLALAREFPDHEFTLPRFLRFGSWMGGDRDGHPGVTWDITERTLVWLRDTAIDRHLDWCRKLYDFLSVSRNEITLQNDLPNAIAQAEARWPEFAETLSRVASHEIYRRWIRLIEWRLKQSRCKVMTQPELSGAYRDGQELERDVDALLVSLHACHGQQALAVEAQRWLDLTRVFGLNLTRLDVRQDASRYREVMTELLRATGACEDFSALEEASRQAVLIATMGRLQPLTEETLTPLTQETLSLFRMLRQAVERFGPDCLGGHIVSMTRWPSDLLTVLWLWRQACAAPASDSSVVAPRHSLRIIPLFEKIGDLRAAPDVMASLLDQPVYAEHLKAQDNRQIVMVGYSDSTKDGGYLAACWGLDRAQDSLHQIAAARNVRLTFFHGRGGSLGRGGGPAARGILSLPPDALGGSLRLTEQGEVLAERYDDVHVAYRHLEQVTFATLIASNIPRPVVRAEWRELMESLAVHSLKTYRELVDTPGFIEFFGEATPIEEIENLPIASRPSRRTGQRTLNDLRAIPWVFAWTQNRCLIPAWYGLGTALSEVKYSNRADWQTILEMYRQWPFFQATIDNAATALAKTDMYVGQCYSELCSSEEQRRAIWMLIASERDRSRQAILDIVGGSELLATTPWFQGSIEVRNPDIDPLNLIQIELLRRRRELDSTVDQTELQRLRDLLRLSVQGVAAGMRTTG
;
A
#
# COMPACT_ATOMS: atom_id res chain seq x y z
N MET A 1 -29.97 15.67 0.88
CA MET A 1 -30.40 16.12 -0.48
C MET A 1 -29.38 17.07 -1.12
N ILE A 2 -28.84 18.04 -0.40
CA ILE A 2 -27.82 19.00 -0.92
C ILE A 2 -26.50 18.30 -1.30
N GLU A 3 -26.11 17.24 -0.60
CA GLU A 3 -24.84 16.51 -0.84
C GLU A 3 -24.74 15.85 -2.23
N ASN A 4 -25.85 15.52 -2.87
CA ASN A 4 -25.85 14.86 -4.19
C ASN A 4 -25.92 15.84 -5.38
N ASP A 5 -26.41 17.06 -5.17
CA ASP A 5 -26.62 18.00 -6.27
C ASP A 5 -25.30 18.58 -6.81
N GLN A 6 -24.30 18.84 -5.93
CA GLN A 6 -23.01 19.34 -6.39
C GLN A 6 -22.21 18.27 -7.14
N LEU A 7 -22.22 17.03 -6.66
CA LEU A 7 -21.61 15.91 -7.37
C LEU A 7 -22.22 15.73 -8.76
N ARG A 8 -23.55 15.79 -8.86
CA ARG A 8 -24.25 15.69 -10.16
C ARG A 8 -23.86 16.81 -11.10
N ARG A 9 -23.75 18.06 -10.60
CA ARG A 9 -23.29 19.21 -11.40
C ARG A 9 -21.88 19.02 -11.92
N ASP A 10 -20.95 18.55 -11.08
CA ASP A 10 -19.57 18.29 -11.48
C ASP A 10 -19.50 17.19 -12.54
N ILE A 11 -20.21 16.07 -12.32
CA ILE A 11 -20.24 14.97 -13.30
C ILE A 11 -20.85 15.46 -14.62
N SER A 12 -21.97 16.20 -14.60
CA SER A 12 -22.59 16.76 -15.80
C SER A 12 -21.65 17.71 -16.54
N LEU A 13 -20.99 18.63 -15.82
CA LEU A 13 -20.00 19.54 -16.41
C LEU A 13 -18.86 18.79 -17.12
N LEU A 14 -18.29 17.78 -16.46
CA LEU A 14 -17.19 16.99 -17.01
C LEU A 14 -17.65 16.14 -18.20
N GLU A 15 -18.85 15.58 -18.13
CA GLU A 15 -19.47 14.79 -19.21
C GLU A 15 -19.78 15.66 -20.44
N ASP A 16 -20.34 16.87 -20.25
CA ASP A 16 -20.62 17.82 -21.32
C ASP A 16 -19.32 18.26 -22.02
N LEU A 17 -18.27 18.55 -21.25
CA LEU A 17 -16.97 18.91 -21.82
C LEU A 17 -16.35 17.74 -22.59
N LEU A 18 -16.44 16.50 -22.09
CA LEU A 18 -15.98 15.32 -22.80
C LEU A 18 -16.76 15.09 -24.09
N GLY A 19 -18.09 15.24 -24.05
CA GLY A 19 -18.96 15.13 -25.22
C GLY A 19 -18.64 16.16 -26.30
N GLN A 20 -18.33 17.41 -25.91
CA GLN A 20 -17.87 18.44 -26.86
C GLN A 20 -16.55 18.06 -27.54
N ILE A 21 -15.57 17.59 -26.76
CA ILE A 21 -14.27 17.17 -27.27
C ILE A 21 -14.40 15.98 -28.23
N VAL A 22 -15.20 14.97 -27.86
CA VAL A 22 -15.49 13.81 -28.73
C VAL A 22 -16.14 14.27 -30.04
N THR A 23 -17.08 15.22 -29.99
CA THR A 23 -17.74 15.76 -31.19
C THR A 23 -16.78 16.54 -32.08
N GLU A 24 -15.87 17.32 -31.50
CA GLU A 24 -14.89 18.13 -32.22
C GLU A 24 -13.79 17.29 -32.89
N ASP A 25 -13.33 16.22 -32.22
CA ASP A 25 -12.19 15.41 -32.67
C ASP A 25 -12.64 14.23 -33.59
N GLU A 26 -13.77 13.60 -33.24
CA GLU A 26 -14.24 12.34 -33.91
C GLU A 26 -15.58 12.52 -34.68
N GLY A 27 -16.21 13.69 -34.55
CA GLY A 27 -17.51 14.01 -35.18
C GLY A 27 -18.75 13.68 -34.33
N PRO A 28 -19.92 14.22 -34.73
CA PRO A 28 -21.19 14.05 -33.99
C PRO A 28 -21.68 12.60 -33.94
N GLU A 29 -21.39 11.79 -34.97
CA GLU A 29 -21.76 10.38 -35.03
C GLU A 29 -21.06 9.56 -33.94
N ALA A 30 -19.84 9.93 -33.60
CA ALA A 30 -19.06 9.32 -32.54
C ALA A 30 -19.75 9.49 -31.16
N LEU A 31 -20.20 10.72 -30.84
CA LEU A 31 -20.92 11.00 -29.60
C LEU A 31 -22.27 10.27 -29.57
N GLN A 32 -22.96 10.21 -30.73
CA GLN A 32 -24.23 9.49 -30.84
C GLN A 32 -24.05 7.99 -30.54
N LEU A 33 -22.98 7.36 -31.07
CA LEU A 33 -22.66 5.96 -30.80
C LEU A 33 -22.43 5.71 -29.32
N VAL A 34 -21.60 6.52 -28.64
CA VAL A 34 -21.33 6.39 -27.20
C VAL A 34 -22.60 6.53 -26.40
N THR A 35 -23.45 7.51 -26.75
CA THR A 35 -24.74 7.77 -26.06
C THR A 35 -25.72 6.60 -26.26
N GLU A 36 -25.81 6.04 -27.48
CA GLU A 36 -26.63 4.85 -27.80
C GLU A 36 -26.21 3.65 -26.93
N ILE A 37 -24.91 3.32 -26.89
CA ILE A 37 -24.39 2.19 -26.12
C ILE A 37 -24.71 2.38 -24.63
N ARG A 38 -24.48 3.56 -24.07
CA ARG A 38 -24.82 3.87 -22.66
C ARG A 38 -26.31 3.74 -22.38
N HIS A 39 -27.14 4.17 -23.30
CA HIS A 39 -28.60 4.06 -23.19
C HIS A 39 -29.03 2.58 -23.15
N LEU A 40 -28.54 1.75 -24.06
CA LEU A 40 -28.82 0.31 -24.08
C LEU A 40 -28.33 -0.39 -22.79
N ALA A 41 -27.15 0.01 -22.27
CA ALA A 41 -26.64 -0.53 -21.03
C ALA A 41 -27.51 -0.16 -19.80
N ARG A 42 -28.06 1.06 -19.75
CA ARG A 42 -29.02 1.45 -18.74
C ARG A 42 -30.33 0.68 -18.84
N GLN A 43 -30.83 0.45 -20.05
CA GLN A 43 -32.02 -0.37 -20.29
C GLN A 43 -31.81 -1.81 -19.79
N ARG A 44 -30.65 -2.40 -20.00
CA ARG A 44 -30.30 -3.71 -19.44
C ARG A 44 -30.45 -3.72 -17.90
N ARG A 45 -30.03 -2.69 -17.21
CA ARG A 45 -30.09 -2.60 -15.74
C ARG A 45 -31.52 -2.40 -15.21
N THR A 46 -32.42 -1.87 -16.01
CA THR A 46 -33.85 -1.77 -15.65
C THR A 46 -34.65 -3.02 -15.99
N SER A 47 -33.99 -4.13 -16.35
CA SER A 47 -34.59 -5.41 -16.69
C SER A 47 -35.62 -5.32 -17.82
N ALA A 48 -35.42 -4.43 -18.80
CA ALA A 48 -36.25 -4.35 -19.97
C ALA A 48 -36.14 -5.64 -20.80
N PRO A 49 -37.25 -6.23 -21.24
CA PRO A 49 -37.22 -7.47 -21.99
C PRO A 49 -36.35 -7.36 -23.25
N GLY A 50 -35.41 -8.31 -23.43
CA GLY A 50 -34.52 -8.35 -24.59
C GLY A 50 -33.36 -7.36 -24.59
N ALA A 51 -33.25 -6.48 -23.58
CA ALA A 51 -32.21 -5.46 -23.52
C ALA A 51 -30.77 -6.04 -23.47
N GLU A 52 -30.59 -7.19 -22.84
CA GLU A 52 -29.31 -7.90 -22.80
C GLU A 52 -28.85 -8.34 -24.19
N ALA A 53 -29.76 -8.97 -24.93
CA ALA A 53 -29.48 -9.43 -26.30
C ALA A 53 -29.24 -8.25 -27.26
N THR A 54 -29.99 -7.16 -27.09
CA THR A 54 -29.86 -5.95 -27.92
C THR A 54 -28.49 -5.32 -27.71
N LEU A 55 -28.07 -5.12 -26.47
CA LEU A 55 -26.77 -4.55 -26.14
C LEU A 55 -25.62 -5.45 -26.66
N SER A 56 -25.68 -6.75 -26.40
CA SER A 56 -24.68 -7.71 -26.89
C SER A 56 -24.59 -7.73 -28.42
N THR A 57 -25.71 -7.73 -29.12
CA THR A 57 -25.74 -7.70 -30.60
C THR A 57 -25.14 -6.41 -31.12
N ARG A 58 -25.45 -5.26 -30.50
CA ARG A 58 -24.93 -3.96 -30.91
C ARG A 58 -23.41 -3.90 -30.73
N ILE A 59 -22.89 -4.43 -29.63
CA ILE A 59 -21.44 -4.45 -29.34
C ILE A 59 -20.72 -5.40 -30.31
N ARG A 60 -21.24 -6.57 -30.59
CA ARG A 60 -20.68 -7.49 -31.60
C ARG A 60 -20.57 -6.87 -32.98
N GLY A 61 -21.51 -5.99 -33.34
CA GLY A 61 -21.49 -5.25 -34.61
C GLY A 61 -20.52 -4.07 -34.66
N LEU A 62 -19.78 -3.76 -33.60
CA LEU A 62 -18.79 -2.69 -33.64
C LEU A 62 -17.53 -3.13 -34.39
N ASN A 63 -17.01 -2.25 -35.25
CA ASN A 63 -15.66 -2.40 -35.76
C ASN A 63 -14.61 -1.95 -34.71
N GLU A 64 -13.33 -2.14 -34.97
CA GLU A 64 -12.26 -1.85 -34.00
C GLU A 64 -12.19 -0.37 -33.61
N ASP A 65 -12.37 0.55 -34.56
CA ASP A 65 -12.33 1.99 -34.29
C ASP A 65 -13.52 2.43 -33.42
N GLN A 66 -14.70 1.89 -33.68
CA GLN A 66 -15.90 2.13 -32.88
C GLN A 66 -15.74 1.55 -31.48
N ALA A 67 -15.23 0.33 -31.36
CA ALA A 67 -14.96 -0.29 -30.05
C ALA A 67 -13.92 0.52 -29.25
N ARG A 68 -12.86 1.01 -29.92
CA ARG A 68 -11.85 1.90 -29.33
C ARG A 68 -12.45 3.21 -28.85
N LEU A 69 -13.28 3.84 -29.68
CA LEU A 69 -13.97 5.09 -29.35
C LEU A 69 -14.80 4.94 -28.07
N VAL A 70 -15.67 3.90 -28.01
CA VAL A 70 -16.52 3.64 -26.86
C VAL A 70 -15.69 3.31 -25.63
N ALA A 71 -14.72 2.43 -25.72
CA ALA A 71 -13.88 2.03 -24.62
C ALA A 71 -13.06 3.22 -24.06
N ARG A 72 -12.54 4.08 -24.94
CA ARG A 72 -11.78 5.29 -24.55
C ARG A 72 -12.68 6.32 -23.86
N SER A 73 -13.86 6.59 -24.43
CA SER A 73 -14.82 7.54 -23.87
C SER A 73 -15.27 7.13 -22.47
N LEU A 74 -15.62 5.84 -22.28
CA LEU A 74 -16.04 5.32 -20.99
C LEU A 74 -14.88 5.27 -19.97
N SER A 75 -13.66 4.95 -20.39
CA SER A 75 -12.48 4.94 -19.53
C SER A 75 -12.18 6.35 -18.98
N ILE A 76 -12.24 7.37 -19.86
CA ILE A 76 -12.06 8.77 -19.45
C ILE A 76 -13.22 9.20 -18.56
N PHE A 77 -14.46 8.88 -18.92
CA PHE A 77 -15.63 9.19 -18.09
C PHE A 77 -15.46 8.67 -16.66
N PHE A 78 -14.97 7.42 -16.48
CA PHE A 78 -14.72 6.91 -15.13
C PHE A 78 -13.60 7.66 -14.40
N ASP A 79 -12.55 8.08 -15.08
CA ASP A 79 -11.52 8.91 -14.46
C ASP A 79 -12.07 10.25 -13.97
N LEU A 80 -12.95 10.87 -14.76
CA LEU A 80 -13.64 12.10 -14.42
C LEU A 80 -14.65 11.94 -13.29
N ALA A 81 -15.44 10.86 -13.32
CA ALA A 81 -16.39 10.53 -12.26
C ALA A 81 -15.67 10.25 -10.93
N ASN A 82 -14.55 9.53 -10.96
CA ASN A 82 -13.70 9.29 -9.80
C ASN A 82 -13.17 10.62 -9.21
N LEU A 83 -12.76 11.54 -10.08
CA LEU A 83 -12.29 12.86 -9.68
C LEU A 83 -13.39 13.68 -8.97
N ALA A 84 -14.61 13.68 -9.53
CA ALA A 84 -15.77 14.38 -8.97
C ALA A 84 -16.18 13.78 -7.61
N GLU A 85 -16.20 12.44 -7.49
CA GLU A 85 -16.51 11.77 -6.23
C GLU A 85 -15.46 12.04 -5.15
N ASP A 86 -14.17 12.04 -5.49
CA ASP A 86 -13.10 12.38 -4.55
C ASP A 86 -13.25 13.84 -4.06
N ARG A 87 -13.59 14.77 -4.97
CA ARG A 87 -13.87 16.15 -4.59
C ARG A 87 -15.08 16.27 -3.69
N GLN A 88 -16.16 15.57 -4.00
CA GLN A 88 -17.36 15.53 -3.16
C GLN A 88 -17.08 14.99 -1.77
N ARG A 89 -16.26 13.96 -1.67
CA ARG A 89 -15.83 13.41 -0.37
C ARG A 89 -15.12 14.47 0.49
N VAL A 90 -14.22 15.26 -0.11
CA VAL A 90 -13.54 16.36 0.59
C VAL A 90 -14.54 17.42 1.07
N ARG A 91 -15.50 17.82 0.22
CA ARG A 91 -16.55 18.80 0.60
C ARG A 91 -17.36 18.32 1.81
N VAL A 92 -17.83 17.08 1.76
CA VAL A 92 -18.62 16.47 2.85
C VAL A 92 -17.82 16.40 4.16
N LEU A 93 -16.54 16.02 4.09
CA LEU A 93 -15.68 15.97 5.28
C LEU A 93 -15.49 17.35 5.89
N ARG A 94 -15.17 18.37 5.08
CA ARG A 94 -14.99 19.74 5.56
C ARG A 94 -16.28 20.31 6.15
N GLN A 95 -17.42 20.05 5.51
CA GLN A 95 -18.71 20.47 6.04
C GLN A 95 -19.02 19.82 7.38
N ARG A 96 -18.82 18.49 7.51
CA ARG A 96 -19.03 17.79 8.79
C ARG A 96 -18.13 18.29 9.90
N GLU A 97 -16.90 18.67 9.58
CA GLU A 97 -15.96 19.24 10.55
C GLU A 97 -16.44 20.62 11.02
N ASN A 98 -16.86 21.49 10.10
CA ASN A 98 -17.43 22.79 10.43
C ASN A 98 -18.73 22.69 11.25
N ASP A 99 -19.65 21.79 10.85
CA ASP A 99 -20.94 21.61 11.51
C ASP A 99 -20.82 21.04 12.94
N ARG A 100 -19.76 20.27 13.19
CA ARG A 100 -19.52 19.67 14.51
C ARG A 100 -18.63 20.50 15.42
N HIS A 101 -17.88 21.45 14.88
CA HIS A 101 -16.99 22.28 15.70
C HIS A 101 -17.73 22.89 16.89
N PRO A 102 -17.19 22.78 18.14
CA PRO A 102 -15.85 22.33 18.52
C PRO A 102 -15.65 20.82 18.69
N ASP A 103 -16.70 19.99 18.54
CA ASP A 103 -16.58 18.54 18.69
C ASP A 103 -15.88 17.92 17.46
N PRO A 104 -15.02 16.89 17.67
CA PRO A 104 -14.34 16.25 16.56
C PRO A 104 -15.28 15.36 15.74
N ILE A 105 -15.00 15.23 14.46
CA ILE A 105 -15.67 14.23 13.62
C ILE A 105 -15.24 12.81 14.01
N SER A 106 -16.09 11.83 13.74
CA SER A 106 -15.77 10.42 14.00
C SER A 106 -14.50 9.98 13.27
N GLU A 107 -13.73 9.09 13.88
CA GLU A 107 -12.47 8.56 13.33
C GLU A 107 -11.42 9.65 13.05
N SER A 108 -11.47 10.80 13.74
CA SER A 108 -10.43 11.82 13.71
C SER A 108 -9.43 11.65 14.85
N ILE A 109 -8.27 12.29 14.74
CA ILE A 109 -7.28 12.37 15.83
C ILE A 109 -7.91 13.00 17.06
N GLY A 110 -8.71 14.07 16.88
CA GLY A 110 -9.46 14.67 17.99
C GLY A 110 -10.39 13.70 18.69
N ALA A 111 -11.11 12.89 17.90
CA ALA A 111 -12.00 11.85 18.45
C ALA A 111 -11.22 10.76 19.20
N SER A 112 -9.99 10.41 18.79
CA SER A 112 -9.20 9.41 19.51
C SER A 112 -8.81 9.91 20.90
N ILE A 113 -8.32 11.13 21.03
CA ILE A 113 -7.93 11.72 22.34
C ILE A 113 -9.15 11.88 23.25
N GLN A 114 -10.27 12.33 22.69
CA GLN A 114 -11.53 12.41 23.44
C GLN A 114 -12.01 11.04 23.96
N GLN A 115 -11.94 9.99 23.13
CA GLN A 115 -12.31 8.63 23.53
C GLN A 115 -11.36 8.04 24.57
N LEU A 116 -10.04 8.26 24.45
CA LEU A 116 -9.07 7.84 25.48
C LEU A 116 -9.39 8.47 26.83
N LYS A 117 -9.68 9.77 26.86
CA LYS A 117 -10.10 10.47 28.09
C LYS A 117 -11.43 9.94 28.63
N ALA A 118 -12.42 9.72 27.77
CA ALA A 118 -13.71 9.15 28.13
C ALA A 118 -13.59 7.72 28.68
N ALA A 119 -12.61 6.95 28.21
CA ALA A 119 -12.27 5.63 28.76
C ALA A 119 -11.54 5.69 30.11
N GLY A 120 -11.28 6.89 30.64
CA GLY A 120 -10.69 7.12 31.96
C GLY A 120 -9.15 7.25 31.97
N LEU A 121 -8.49 7.34 30.82
CA LEU A 121 -7.04 7.54 30.77
C LEU A 121 -6.69 8.97 31.20
N ASN A 122 -5.75 9.09 32.14
CA ASN A 122 -5.18 10.37 32.52
C ASN A 122 -4.05 10.81 31.56
N ALA A 123 -3.56 12.06 31.71
CA ALA A 123 -2.54 12.63 30.83
C ALA A 123 -1.25 11.78 30.75
N VAL A 124 -0.80 11.21 31.89
CA VAL A 124 0.41 10.34 31.91
C VAL A 124 0.19 9.06 31.13
N GLN A 125 -0.98 8.44 31.24
CA GLN A 125 -1.32 7.24 30.48
C GLN A 125 -1.50 7.53 29.00
N VAL A 126 -2.03 8.71 28.63
CA VAL A 126 -2.09 9.16 27.23
C VAL A 126 -0.68 9.39 26.69
N GLN A 127 0.24 10.00 27.48
CA GLN A 127 1.65 10.12 27.07
C GLN A 127 2.28 8.75 26.81
N GLN A 128 2.06 7.77 27.70
CA GLN A 128 2.54 6.41 27.50
C GLN A 128 1.98 5.76 26.23
N ALA A 129 0.70 5.99 25.93
CA ALA A 129 0.07 5.52 24.70
C ALA A 129 0.70 6.15 23.45
N LEU A 130 1.03 7.44 23.50
CA LEU A 130 1.74 8.14 22.43
C LEU A 130 3.18 7.63 22.26
N ASP A 131 3.90 7.38 23.34
CA ASP A 131 5.28 6.87 23.30
C ASP A 131 5.38 5.46 22.70
N GLN A 132 4.30 4.69 22.76
CA GLN A 132 4.19 3.37 22.16
C GLN A 132 3.69 3.42 20.71
N LEU A 133 3.11 4.53 20.29
CA LEU A 133 2.53 4.66 18.96
C LEU A 133 3.61 4.62 17.87
N ASP A 134 3.48 3.66 16.95
CA ASP A 134 4.39 3.47 15.82
C ASP A 134 3.62 2.99 14.58
N VAL A 135 3.36 3.90 13.66
CA VAL A 135 2.61 3.64 12.43
C VAL A 135 3.55 3.74 11.25
N GLU A 136 3.79 2.63 10.58
CA GLU A 136 4.61 2.58 9.36
C GLU A 136 3.79 2.14 8.14
N LEU A 137 3.68 3.02 7.15
CA LEU A 137 3.04 2.75 5.87
C LEU A 137 4.09 2.44 4.81
N VAL A 138 4.01 1.25 4.22
CA VAL A 138 5.02 0.74 3.29
C VAL A 138 4.47 0.71 1.88
N PHE A 139 5.05 1.49 0.98
CA PHE A 139 4.60 1.64 -0.40
C PHE A 139 5.19 0.55 -1.30
N THR A 140 4.33 -0.06 -2.10
CA THR A 140 4.77 -1.07 -3.07
C THR A 140 4.38 -0.66 -4.49
N ALA A 141 5.20 -1.07 -5.45
CA ALA A 141 4.77 -1.03 -6.84
C ALA A 141 3.70 -2.09 -7.07
N HIS A 142 2.67 -1.73 -7.83
CA HIS A 142 1.61 -2.66 -8.15
C HIS A 142 1.51 -2.91 -9.66
N PRO A 143 1.37 -4.17 -10.09
CA PRO A 143 1.32 -4.50 -11.52
C PRO A 143 0.04 -4.01 -12.21
N SER A 144 -0.94 -3.47 -11.51
CA SER A 144 -2.19 -2.96 -12.06
C SER A 144 -2.31 -1.44 -12.10
N GLU A 145 -1.34 -0.67 -11.58
CA GLU A 145 -1.34 0.79 -11.74
C GLU A 145 -0.91 1.18 -13.16
N ALA A 146 -1.87 1.14 -14.07
CA ALA A 146 -1.65 1.35 -15.48
C ALA A 146 -1.49 2.83 -15.89
N LYS A 147 -1.93 3.78 -15.04
CA LYS A 147 -1.99 5.20 -15.40
C LYS A 147 -0.60 5.81 -15.54
N ARG A 148 -0.34 6.41 -16.69
CA ARG A 148 0.91 7.16 -16.98
C ARG A 148 1.00 8.40 -16.08
N ARG A 149 2.23 8.79 -15.70
CA ARG A 149 2.49 10.03 -14.94
C ARG A 149 1.84 11.25 -15.59
N SER A 150 1.86 11.31 -16.94
CA SER A 150 1.20 12.38 -17.70
C SER A 150 -0.30 12.43 -17.49
N ILE A 151 -0.99 11.29 -17.40
CA ILE A 151 -2.43 11.20 -17.10
C ILE A 151 -2.69 11.68 -15.68
N ARG A 152 -1.97 11.13 -14.69
CA ARG A 152 -2.12 11.53 -13.27
C ARG A 152 -1.88 13.03 -13.06
N SER A 153 -0.91 13.63 -13.74
CA SER A 153 -0.65 15.06 -13.62
C SER A 153 -1.80 15.91 -14.16
N LYS A 154 -2.45 15.48 -15.26
CA LYS A 154 -3.64 16.15 -15.81
C LYS A 154 -4.84 16.02 -14.87
N LEU A 155 -5.12 14.82 -14.38
CA LEU A 155 -6.19 14.58 -13.41
C LEU A 155 -6.01 15.43 -12.13
N ARG A 156 -4.77 15.61 -11.64
CA ARG A 156 -4.48 16.51 -10.53
C ARG A 156 -4.80 17.98 -10.85
N ARG A 157 -4.42 18.47 -12.03
CA ARG A 157 -4.76 19.85 -12.45
C ARG A 157 -6.25 20.03 -12.62
N MET A 158 -6.94 19.04 -13.16
CA MET A 158 -8.41 19.07 -13.27
C MET A 158 -9.09 19.10 -11.90
N ARG A 159 -8.55 18.33 -10.90
CA ARG A 159 -9.01 18.40 -9.51
C ARG A 159 -8.84 19.79 -8.94
N GLN A 160 -7.71 20.45 -9.17
CA GLN A 160 -7.49 21.82 -8.76
C GLN A 160 -8.49 22.78 -9.42
N CYS A 161 -8.81 22.58 -10.70
CA CYS A 161 -9.84 23.37 -11.37
C CYS A 161 -11.23 23.21 -10.71
N LEU A 162 -11.62 21.99 -10.32
CA LEU A 162 -12.87 21.78 -9.59
C LEU A 162 -12.83 22.42 -8.20
N GLU A 163 -11.70 22.44 -7.54
CA GLU A 163 -11.50 23.13 -6.27
C GLU A 163 -11.61 24.65 -6.43
N ASP A 164 -10.98 25.20 -7.46
CA ASP A 164 -11.10 26.62 -7.80
C ASP A 164 -12.57 27.01 -8.08
N LEU A 165 -13.35 26.15 -8.76
CA LEU A 165 -14.76 26.36 -9.05
C LEU A 165 -15.68 26.35 -7.82
N ASP A 166 -15.24 25.76 -6.70
CA ASP A 166 -15.98 25.77 -5.43
C ASP A 166 -15.91 27.12 -4.69
N ARG A 167 -15.03 28.01 -5.10
CA ARG A 167 -14.89 29.32 -4.47
C ARG A 167 -16.13 30.17 -4.71
N ALA A 168 -16.75 30.61 -3.64
CA ALA A 168 -17.95 31.46 -3.70
C ALA A 168 -17.69 32.89 -4.26
N ASP A 169 -16.43 33.35 -4.16
CA ASP A 169 -15.98 34.71 -4.59
C ASP A 169 -15.38 34.72 -6.00
N LEU A 170 -15.54 33.66 -6.78
CA LEU A 170 -14.94 33.54 -8.11
C LEU A 170 -15.58 34.49 -9.11
N LEU A 171 -14.80 35.41 -9.67
CA LEU A 171 -15.28 36.38 -10.65
C LEU A 171 -15.63 35.69 -11.99
N PRO A 172 -16.59 36.19 -12.78
CA PRO A 172 -16.97 35.60 -14.06
C PRO A 172 -15.78 35.33 -15.00
N ARG A 173 -14.82 36.27 -15.11
CA ARG A 173 -13.61 36.11 -15.91
C ARG A 173 -12.69 34.98 -15.40
N GLU A 174 -12.59 34.81 -14.07
CA GLU A 174 -11.79 33.77 -13.44
C GLU A 174 -12.44 32.41 -13.69
N ARG A 175 -13.76 32.34 -13.56
CA ARG A 175 -14.52 31.13 -13.88
C ARG A 175 -14.32 30.69 -15.31
N VAL A 176 -14.37 31.61 -16.29
CA VAL A 176 -14.06 31.32 -17.70
C VAL A 176 -12.63 30.79 -17.84
N GLY A 177 -11.66 31.40 -17.16
CA GLY A 177 -10.26 30.94 -17.14
C GLY A 177 -10.09 29.54 -16.57
N VAL A 178 -10.78 29.20 -15.47
CA VAL A 178 -10.75 27.87 -14.87
C VAL A 178 -11.36 26.82 -15.81
N LEU A 179 -12.54 27.12 -16.40
CA LEU A 179 -13.20 26.23 -17.36
C LEU A 179 -12.35 26.00 -18.61
N SER A 180 -11.67 27.04 -19.10
CA SER A 180 -10.74 26.93 -20.25
C SER A 180 -9.55 26.02 -19.93
N ARG A 181 -8.96 26.13 -18.71
CA ARG A 181 -7.89 25.22 -18.27
C ARG A 181 -8.39 23.78 -18.15
N LEU A 182 -9.57 23.60 -17.53
CA LEU A 182 -10.20 22.28 -17.38
C LEU A 182 -10.42 21.61 -18.73
N ARG A 183 -10.97 22.35 -19.70
CA ARG A 183 -11.19 21.87 -21.07
C ARG A 183 -9.85 21.52 -21.77
N ALA A 184 -8.83 22.38 -21.65
CA ALA A 184 -7.51 22.13 -22.23
C ALA A 184 -6.88 20.86 -21.68
N ASP A 185 -6.90 20.64 -20.35
CA ASP A 185 -6.39 19.42 -19.74
C ASP A 185 -7.17 18.18 -20.17
N LEU A 186 -8.49 18.29 -20.33
CA LEU A 186 -9.33 17.19 -20.83
C LEU A 186 -9.07 16.89 -22.30
N THR A 187 -8.90 17.93 -23.15
CA THR A 187 -8.51 17.74 -24.56
C THR A 187 -7.17 17.01 -24.66
N VAL A 188 -6.17 17.45 -23.90
CA VAL A 188 -4.86 16.77 -23.88
C VAL A 188 -4.99 15.36 -23.28
N LEU A 189 -5.87 15.10 -22.32
CA LEU A 189 -6.15 13.76 -21.80
C LEU A 189 -6.78 12.88 -22.90
N TRP A 190 -7.76 13.40 -23.64
CA TRP A 190 -8.37 12.72 -24.78
C TRP A 190 -7.34 12.32 -25.84
N GLN A 191 -6.40 13.19 -26.18
CA GLN A 191 -5.35 12.96 -27.19
C GLN A 191 -4.11 12.25 -26.64
N THR A 192 -4.06 11.93 -25.33
CA THR A 192 -2.93 11.21 -24.73
C THR A 192 -3.11 9.71 -24.87
N GLU A 193 -2.05 9.01 -25.29
CA GLU A 193 -2.03 7.55 -25.34
C GLU A 193 -2.06 6.98 -23.91
N PHE A 194 -3.07 6.12 -23.63
CA PHE A 194 -3.26 5.53 -22.30
C PHE A 194 -2.21 4.47 -21.99
N LEU A 195 -1.83 3.71 -23.00
CA LEU A 195 -0.91 2.59 -22.87
C LEU A 195 0.55 3.03 -22.91
N ARG A 196 1.39 2.31 -22.23
CA ARG A 196 2.83 2.48 -22.32
C ARG A 196 3.37 1.55 -23.39
N PRO A 197 4.32 2.00 -24.22
CA PRO A 197 4.91 1.15 -25.23
C PRO A 197 5.86 0.09 -24.64
N MET A 198 6.47 0.37 -23.48
CA MET A 198 7.48 -0.50 -22.83
C MET A 198 7.27 -0.60 -21.34
N ARG A 199 7.75 -1.70 -20.75
CA ARG A 199 7.84 -1.85 -19.29
C ARG A 199 8.82 -0.84 -18.71
N PRO A 200 8.52 -0.27 -17.53
CA PRO A 200 9.45 0.63 -16.85
C PRO A 200 10.67 -0.14 -16.34
N SER A 201 11.80 0.54 -16.25
CA SER A 201 12.92 0.09 -15.44
C SER A 201 12.57 0.15 -13.93
N VAL A 202 13.33 -0.56 -13.09
CA VAL A 202 13.12 -0.53 -11.64
C VAL A 202 13.26 0.88 -11.07
N LEU A 203 14.22 1.67 -11.54
CA LEU A 203 14.42 3.05 -11.05
C LEU A 203 13.28 3.99 -11.49
N GLU A 204 12.76 3.85 -12.71
CA GLU A 204 11.56 4.59 -13.12
C GLU A 204 10.33 4.19 -12.30
N GLU A 205 10.27 2.95 -11.81
CA GLU A 205 9.24 2.48 -10.90
C GLU A 205 9.38 3.12 -9.52
N VAL A 206 10.60 3.23 -8.99
CA VAL A 206 10.90 3.97 -7.73
C VAL A 206 10.44 5.42 -7.83
N GLU A 207 10.89 6.16 -8.84
CA GLU A 207 10.52 7.57 -9.03
C GLU A 207 9.01 7.78 -9.16
N ARG A 208 8.34 6.84 -9.81
CA ARG A 208 6.91 6.89 -10.07
C ARG A 208 6.08 6.58 -8.83
N GLY A 209 6.38 5.49 -8.16
CA GLY A 209 5.66 5.06 -6.98
C GLY A 209 5.79 6.06 -5.84
N LEU A 210 6.98 6.67 -5.71
CA LEU A 210 7.24 7.69 -4.69
C LEU A 210 6.89 9.13 -5.12
N SER A 211 6.25 9.31 -6.27
CA SER A 211 5.75 10.64 -6.71
C SER A 211 4.65 11.23 -5.81
N ILE A 212 4.13 10.45 -4.86
CA ILE A 212 3.19 10.88 -3.81
C ILE A 212 3.88 11.58 -2.63
N MET A 213 5.18 11.36 -2.44
CA MET A 213 5.92 11.86 -1.28
C MET A 213 5.83 13.38 -1.06
N PRO A 214 5.81 14.23 -2.11
CA PRO A 214 5.57 15.66 -1.92
C PRO A 214 4.28 15.98 -1.16
N ARG A 215 3.21 15.21 -1.37
CA ARG A 215 1.93 15.40 -0.66
C ARG A 215 2.01 14.96 0.79
N LEU A 216 2.67 13.84 1.04
CA LEU A 216 2.93 13.39 2.42
C LEU A 216 3.78 14.39 3.18
N TRP A 217 4.74 15.04 2.51
CA TRP A 217 5.54 16.12 3.10
C TRP A 217 4.70 17.34 3.49
N GLU A 218 3.63 17.64 2.76
CA GLU A 218 2.67 18.69 3.10
C GLU A 218 1.74 18.26 4.26
N VAL A 219 1.34 16.99 4.31
CA VAL A 219 0.31 16.47 5.24
C VAL A 219 0.87 16.16 6.63
N VAL A 220 2.09 15.65 6.74
CA VAL A 220 2.68 15.22 8.03
C VAL A 220 2.64 16.32 9.10
N PRO A 221 3.04 17.57 8.85
CA PRO A 221 2.97 18.62 9.86
C PRO A 221 1.53 18.90 10.33
N GLU A 222 0.52 18.73 9.45
CA GLU A 222 -0.89 18.92 9.80
C GLU A 222 -1.40 17.81 10.73
N ILE A 223 -0.95 16.58 10.55
CA ILE A 223 -1.25 15.44 11.46
C ILE A 223 -0.69 15.73 12.86
N TYR A 224 0.55 16.18 12.94
CA TYR A 224 1.18 16.52 14.22
C TYR A 224 0.52 17.74 14.88
N LEU A 225 0.16 18.75 14.10
CA LEU A 225 -0.58 19.92 14.57
C LEU A 225 -1.93 19.52 15.16
N SER A 226 -2.70 18.69 14.45
CA SER A 226 -4.00 18.21 14.89
C SER A 226 -3.90 17.42 16.20
N LEU A 227 -2.85 16.61 16.36
CA LEU A 227 -2.62 15.88 17.60
C LEU A 227 -2.28 16.84 18.76
N ARG A 228 -1.40 17.83 18.53
CA ARG A 228 -1.10 18.86 19.54
C ARG A 228 -2.35 19.62 19.99
N LEU A 229 -3.18 20.05 19.04
CA LEU A 229 -4.41 20.79 19.35
C LEU A 229 -5.42 19.94 20.12
N ALA A 230 -5.57 18.66 19.74
CA ALA A 230 -6.46 17.73 20.45
C ALA A 230 -6.00 17.49 21.90
N LEU A 231 -4.71 17.27 22.12
CA LEU A 231 -4.12 17.07 23.44
C LEU A 231 -4.25 18.33 24.33
N ALA A 232 -3.93 19.50 23.79
CA ALA A 232 -4.07 20.77 24.51
C ALA A 232 -5.53 21.06 24.90
N ARG A 233 -6.49 20.69 24.06
CA ARG A 233 -7.92 20.86 24.35
C ARG A 233 -8.40 19.92 25.46
N GLU A 234 -8.02 18.65 25.38
CA GLU A 234 -8.52 17.64 26.34
C GLU A 234 -7.75 17.63 27.66
N PHE A 235 -6.48 18.03 27.66
CA PHE A 235 -5.59 18.04 28.83
C PHE A 235 -4.82 19.37 28.92
N PRO A 236 -5.50 20.52 29.19
CA PRO A 236 -4.90 21.85 29.10
C PRO A 236 -3.78 22.09 30.14
N ASP A 237 -3.78 21.34 31.25
CA ASP A 237 -2.80 21.48 32.32
C ASP A 237 -1.56 20.59 32.16
N HIS A 238 -1.44 19.86 31.03
CA HIS A 238 -0.34 18.95 30.78
C HIS A 238 0.37 19.27 29.45
N GLU A 239 1.69 19.35 29.49
CA GLU A 239 2.53 19.51 28.30
C GLU A 239 2.95 18.14 27.77
N PHE A 240 2.54 17.81 26.55
CA PHE A 240 2.84 16.54 25.89
C PHE A 240 4.08 16.63 25.00
N THR A 241 4.90 15.59 25.06
CA THR A 241 5.99 15.38 24.10
C THR A 241 5.52 14.43 22.99
N LEU A 242 5.53 14.90 21.75
CA LEU A 242 5.12 14.07 20.63
C LEU A 242 6.31 13.24 20.11
N PRO A 243 6.22 11.90 20.11
CA PRO A 243 7.26 11.04 19.58
C PRO A 243 7.21 11.01 18.05
N ARG A 244 8.22 10.38 17.44
CA ARG A 244 8.20 9.98 16.03
C ARG A 244 7.27 8.77 15.87
N PHE A 245 5.98 8.98 15.66
CA PHE A 245 5.00 7.91 15.55
C PHE A 245 4.64 7.54 14.10
N LEU A 246 4.91 8.41 13.12
CA LEU A 246 4.70 8.11 11.69
C LEU A 246 6.02 7.76 11.02
N ARG A 247 5.98 6.74 10.18
CA ARG A 247 7.08 6.31 9.31
C ARG A 247 6.57 5.90 7.95
N PHE A 248 7.44 5.99 6.95
CA PHE A 248 7.15 5.53 5.61
C PHE A 248 8.24 4.58 5.13
N GLY A 249 7.80 3.47 4.52
CA GLY A 249 8.65 2.46 3.93
C GLY A 249 8.38 2.29 2.44
N SER A 250 9.27 1.59 1.75
CA SER A 250 9.08 1.23 0.33
C SER A 250 9.70 -0.14 0.04
N TRP A 251 9.10 -0.87 -0.89
CA TRP A 251 9.67 -2.09 -1.48
C TRP A 251 10.30 -1.82 -2.85
N MET A 252 10.00 -0.68 -3.44
CA MET A 252 10.46 -0.34 -4.79
C MET A 252 11.99 -0.21 -4.82
N GLY A 253 12.64 -1.03 -5.63
CA GLY A 253 14.10 -1.13 -5.69
C GLY A 253 14.73 -2.11 -4.68
N GLY A 254 13.92 -2.73 -3.80
CA GLY A 254 14.37 -3.72 -2.81
C GLY A 254 13.68 -5.10 -2.93
N ASP A 255 12.56 -5.20 -3.64
CA ASP A 255 11.81 -6.46 -3.80
C ASP A 255 12.41 -7.33 -4.91
N ARG A 256 13.17 -8.32 -4.51
CA ARG A 256 13.90 -9.25 -5.40
C ARG A 256 13.14 -10.56 -5.68
N ASP A 257 12.06 -10.84 -4.92
CA ASP A 257 11.29 -12.08 -5.04
C ASP A 257 10.69 -12.23 -6.44
N GLY A 258 11.28 -13.14 -7.23
CA GLY A 258 10.92 -13.37 -8.63
C GLY A 258 11.11 -12.15 -9.55
N HIS A 259 12.05 -11.26 -9.21
CA HIS A 259 12.37 -10.07 -10.02
C HIS A 259 13.88 -9.97 -10.31
N PRO A 260 14.37 -10.56 -11.41
CA PRO A 260 15.79 -10.59 -11.72
C PRO A 260 16.41 -9.21 -12.02
N GLY A 261 15.59 -8.20 -12.31
CA GLY A 261 16.05 -6.82 -12.55
C GLY A 261 16.36 -6.01 -11.29
N VAL A 262 16.04 -6.54 -10.08
CA VAL A 262 16.40 -5.88 -8.81
C VAL A 262 17.72 -6.48 -8.33
N THR A 263 18.81 -5.90 -8.77
CA THR A 263 20.18 -6.27 -8.41
C THR A 263 20.72 -5.42 -7.27
N TRP A 264 21.85 -5.80 -6.65
CA TRP A 264 22.43 -5.08 -5.53
C TRP A 264 22.75 -3.60 -5.88
N ASP A 265 23.24 -3.35 -7.10
CA ASP A 265 23.53 -2.00 -7.59
C ASP A 265 22.27 -1.15 -7.82
N ILE A 266 21.17 -1.74 -8.25
CA ILE A 266 19.87 -1.07 -8.34
C ILE A 266 19.36 -0.71 -6.93
N THR A 267 19.55 -1.61 -5.95
CA THR A 267 19.19 -1.35 -4.55
C THR A 267 20.06 -0.23 -3.96
N GLU A 268 21.37 -0.21 -4.24
CA GLU A 268 22.28 0.88 -3.87
C GLU A 268 21.80 2.22 -4.44
N ARG A 269 21.57 2.27 -5.76
CA ARG A 269 21.10 3.48 -6.46
C ARG A 269 19.76 3.97 -5.91
N THR A 270 18.88 3.05 -5.52
CA THR A 270 17.61 3.39 -4.87
C THR A 270 17.83 4.05 -3.52
N LEU A 271 18.71 3.51 -2.66
CA LEU A 271 19.03 4.09 -1.35
C LEU A 271 19.66 5.49 -1.48
N VAL A 272 20.57 5.66 -2.44
CA VAL A 272 21.17 6.97 -2.75
C VAL A 272 20.10 7.96 -3.20
N TRP A 273 19.22 7.55 -4.11
CA TRP A 273 18.11 8.39 -4.60
C TRP A 273 17.14 8.80 -3.48
N LEU A 274 16.79 7.88 -2.58
CA LEU A 274 15.93 8.15 -1.42
C LEU A 274 16.55 9.19 -0.49
N ARG A 275 17.85 9.10 -0.26
CA ARG A 275 18.60 10.06 0.58
C ARG A 275 18.69 11.43 -0.09
N ASP A 276 19.13 11.50 -1.33
CA ASP A 276 19.29 12.77 -2.05
C ASP A 276 17.96 13.51 -2.21
N THR A 277 16.86 12.78 -2.47
CA THR A 277 15.52 13.37 -2.56
C THR A 277 15.05 13.94 -1.21
N ALA A 278 15.33 13.28 -0.08
CA ALA A 278 15.04 13.83 1.26
C ALA A 278 15.85 15.09 1.54
N ILE A 279 17.15 15.08 1.20
CA ILE A 279 18.02 16.24 1.34
C ILE A 279 17.50 17.42 0.52
N ASP A 280 17.05 17.20 -0.72
CA ASP A 280 16.46 18.25 -1.55
C ASP A 280 15.24 18.90 -0.88
N ARG A 281 14.37 18.09 -0.25
CA ARG A 281 13.22 18.62 0.49
C ARG A 281 13.62 19.45 1.71
N HIS A 282 14.62 19.02 2.46
CA HIS A 282 15.14 19.82 3.57
C HIS A 282 15.81 21.11 3.09
N LEU A 283 16.52 21.09 1.96
CA LEU A 283 17.08 22.29 1.34
C LEU A 283 16.00 23.29 0.91
N ASP A 284 14.82 22.81 0.45
CA ASP A 284 13.67 23.68 0.16
C ASP A 284 13.17 24.36 1.45
N TRP A 285 13.14 23.64 2.59
CA TRP A 285 12.82 24.21 3.89
C TRP A 285 13.86 25.20 4.38
N CYS A 286 15.16 24.92 4.21
CA CYS A 286 16.20 25.89 4.50
C CYS A 286 15.98 27.22 3.75
N ARG A 287 15.65 27.15 2.45
CA ARG A 287 15.35 28.36 1.65
C ARG A 287 14.12 29.11 2.19
N LYS A 288 13.02 28.41 2.44
CA LYS A 288 11.78 28.96 2.98
C LYS A 288 12.03 29.67 4.32
N LEU A 289 12.69 29.01 5.26
CA LEU A 289 12.97 29.59 6.58
C LEU A 289 14.03 30.69 6.54
N TYR A 290 15.02 30.60 5.67
CA TYR A 290 16.00 31.66 5.45
C TYR A 290 15.34 32.98 5.02
N ASP A 291 14.38 32.90 4.08
CA ASP A 291 13.64 34.06 3.63
C ASP A 291 12.71 34.62 4.74
N PHE A 292 12.11 33.71 5.52
CA PHE A 292 11.17 34.07 6.58
C PHE A 292 11.85 34.64 7.84
N LEU A 293 12.96 34.07 8.30
CA LEU A 293 13.62 34.40 9.56
C LEU A 293 14.72 35.48 9.40
N SER A 294 14.35 36.63 8.88
CA SER A 294 15.28 37.81 8.77
C SER A 294 15.46 38.60 10.07
N VAL A 295 15.25 37.94 11.21
CA VAL A 295 15.25 38.56 12.53
C VAL A 295 16.68 38.92 12.95
N SER A 296 16.89 40.17 13.41
CA SER A 296 18.16 40.67 13.90
C SER A 296 18.30 40.51 15.42
N ARG A 297 19.43 39.99 15.89
CA ARG A 297 19.76 39.93 17.32
C ARG A 297 19.84 41.33 17.99
N ASN A 298 19.91 42.41 17.20
CA ASN A 298 19.91 43.78 17.74
C ASN A 298 18.50 44.19 18.19
N GLU A 299 17.48 43.51 17.70
CA GLU A 299 16.05 43.78 17.98
C GLU A 299 15.45 42.78 18.98
N ILE A 300 16.17 41.71 19.29
CA ILE A 300 15.71 40.65 20.19
C ILE A 300 16.78 40.26 21.20
N THR A 301 16.35 39.76 22.36
CA THR A 301 17.28 39.17 23.35
C THR A 301 17.33 37.67 23.16
N LEU A 302 18.45 37.13 22.64
CA LEU A 302 18.69 35.71 22.53
C LEU A 302 18.97 35.12 23.92
N GLN A 303 18.22 34.06 24.26
CA GLN A 303 18.39 33.35 25.54
C GLN A 303 19.15 32.04 25.43
N ASN A 304 19.76 31.74 24.26
CA ASN A 304 20.46 30.51 23.98
C ASN A 304 21.83 30.69 23.35
N ASP A 305 22.55 29.57 23.18
CA ASP A 305 23.96 29.53 22.79
C ASP A 305 24.19 29.41 21.27
N LEU A 306 23.17 29.69 20.43
CA LEU A 306 23.33 29.64 18.96
C LEU A 306 24.49 30.46 18.42
N PRO A 307 24.79 31.68 18.92
CA PRO A 307 25.94 32.43 18.45
C PRO A 307 27.27 31.70 18.67
N ASN A 308 27.45 31.06 19.84
CA ASN A 308 28.67 30.31 20.15
C ASN A 308 28.74 29.02 19.32
N ALA A 309 27.60 28.34 19.11
CA ALA A 309 27.52 27.15 18.25
C ALA A 309 27.92 27.47 16.80
N ILE A 310 27.49 28.63 16.27
CA ILE A 310 27.90 29.11 14.94
C ILE A 310 29.41 29.38 14.92
N ALA A 311 29.95 30.09 15.92
CA ALA A 311 31.38 30.41 15.99
C ALA A 311 32.24 29.12 16.07
N GLN A 312 31.78 28.10 16.81
CA GLN A 312 32.45 26.80 16.86
C GLN A 312 32.41 26.09 15.50
N ALA A 313 31.28 26.18 14.79
CA ALA A 313 31.15 25.63 13.44
C ALA A 313 32.04 26.32 12.42
N GLU A 314 32.15 27.65 12.49
CA GLU A 314 33.08 28.45 11.65
C GLU A 314 34.56 28.06 11.91
N ALA A 315 34.93 27.89 13.17
CA ALA A 315 36.27 27.45 13.53
C ALA A 315 36.57 26.01 13.09
N ARG A 316 35.57 25.14 13.14
CA ARG A 316 35.73 23.73 12.79
C ARG A 316 35.74 23.51 11.27
N TRP A 317 34.96 24.30 10.52
CA TRP A 317 34.76 24.14 9.06
C TRP A 317 35.03 25.49 8.36
N PRO A 318 36.26 25.77 7.91
CA PRO A 318 36.60 27.02 7.20
C PRO A 318 35.78 27.23 5.92
N GLU A 319 35.46 26.14 5.19
CA GLU A 319 34.63 26.18 3.99
C GLU A 319 33.19 26.66 4.30
N PHE A 320 32.66 26.30 5.47
CA PHE A 320 31.38 26.85 5.94
C PHE A 320 31.52 28.35 6.27
N ALA A 321 32.58 28.77 6.95
CA ALA A 321 32.82 30.19 7.30
C ALA A 321 32.81 31.09 6.06
N GLU A 322 33.38 30.65 4.93
CA GLU A 322 33.32 31.36 3.66
C GLU A 322 31.89 31.59 3.17
N THR A 323 30.96 30.63 3.37
CA THR A 323 29.56 30.75 2.96
C THR A 323 28.79 31.82 3.73
N LEU A 324 29.26 32.18 4.93
CA LEU A 324 28.66 33.21 5.79
C LEU A 324 29.07 34.63 5.43
N SER A 325 30.06 34.85 4.57
CA SER A 325 30.55 36.17 4.18
C SER A 325 29.47 37.13 3.66
N ARG A 326 28.38 36.58 3.12
CA ARG A 326 27.24 37.35 2.59
C ARG A 326 26.03 37.41 3.53
N VAL A 327 26.15 36.88 4.75
CA VAL A 327 25.07 36.90 5.75
C VAL A 327 25.47 37.80 6.90
N ALA A 328 24.67 38.81 7.20
CA ALA A 328 24.95 39.76 8.26
C ALA A 328 25.17 39.05 9.61
N SER A 329 26.16 39.50 10.39
CA SER A 329 26.54 38.87 11.66
C SER A 329 25.44 38.92 12.73
N HIS A 330 24.52 39.84 12.59
CA HIS A 330 23.38 40.01 13.50
C HIS A 330 22.17 39.17 13.12
N GLU A 331 22.13 38.56 11.95
CA GLU A 331 21.05 37.66 11.49
C GLU A 331 21.32 36.19 11.92
N ILE A 332 21.28 35.92 13.22
CA ILE A 332 21.72 34.64 13.81
C ILE A 332 20.94 33.46 13.26
N TYR A 333 19.61 33.57 13.11
CA TYR A 333 18.79 32.44 12.57
C TYR A 333 19.13 32.14 11.13
N ARG A 334 19.37 33.13 10.28
CA ARG A 334 19.82 32.92 8.90
C ARG A 334 21.21 32.25 8.84
N ARG A 335 22.13 32.64 9.74
CA ARG A 335 23.46 32.01 9.84
C ARG A 335 23.34 30.54 10.27
N TRP A 336 22.44 30.24 11.23
CA TRP A 336 22.19 28.86 11.66
C TRP A 336 21.55 28.02 10.54
N ILE A 337 20.58 28.54 9.82
CA ILE A 337 19.96 27.86 8.65
C ILE A 337 21.01 27.62 7.56
N ARG A 338 21.97 28.55 7.35
CA ARG A 338 23.10 28.34 6.42
C ARG A 338 24.00 27.19 6.85
N LEU A 339 24.22 27.02 8.16
CA LEU A 339 24.94 25.85 8.67
C LEU A 339 24.25 24.55 8.32
N ILE A 340 22.95 24.49 8.59
CA ILE A 340 22.15 23.29 8.26
C ILE A 340 22.16 23.04 6.73
N GLU A 341 21.95 24.08 5.94
CA GLU A 341 22.00 23.99 4.46
C GLU A 341 23.36 23.46 3.97
N TRP A 342 24.45 23.99 4.50
CA TRP A 342 25.80 23.54 4.16
C TRP A 342 26.01 22.08 4.54
N ARG A 343 25.69 21.68 5.76
CA ARG A 343 25.78 20.28 6.23
C ARG A 343 24.95 19.32 5.39
N LEU A 344 23.72 19.69 4.99
CA LEU A 344 22.88 18.92 4.09
C LEU A 344 23.53 18.71 2.72
N LYS A 345 24.18 19.76 2.17
CA LYS A 345 24.93 19.64 0.90
C LYS A 345 26.13 18.71 1.03
N GLN A 346 26.85 18.73 2.17
CA GLN A 346 27.93 17.78 2.45
C GLN A 346 27.43 16.33 2.58
N SER A 347 26.19 16.15 2.98
CA SER A 347 25.58 14.81 3.20
C SER A 347 25.18 14.09 1.92
N ARG A 348 25.25 14.74 0.75
CA ARG A 348 24.96 14.13 -0.55
C ARG A 348 26.04 13.14 -0.95
N CYS A 349 25.65 12.08 -1.64
CA CYS A 349 26.59 11.18 -2.28
C CYS A 349 26.01 10.63 -3.59
N LYS A 350 26.89 10.31 -4.55
CA LYS A 350 26.48 9.70 -5.82
C LYS A 350 26.53 8.16 -5.77
N VAL A 351 27.48 7.64 -5.00
CA VAL A 351 27.68 6.20 -4.75
C VAL A 351 28.14 5.99 -3.32
N MET A 352 27.83 4.84 -2.73
CA MET A 352 28.17 4.58 -1.33
C MET A 352 29.67 4.52 -1.03
N THR A 353 30.47 4.19 -2.01
CA THR A 353 31.95 4.15 -1.87
C THR A 353 32.62 5.53 -1.87
N GLN A 354 31.86 6.60 -2.18
CA GLN A 354 32.41 7.97 -2.15
C GLN A 354 32.79 8.35 -0.70
N PRO A 355 33.95 8.95 -0.43
CA PRO A 355 34.30 9.39 0.92
C PRO A 355 33.28 10.38 1.50
N GLU A 356 33.04 10.31 2.81
CA GLU A 356 32.22 11.31 3.50
C GLU A 356 32.93 12.66 3.51
N LEU A 357 32.17 13.70 3.20
CA LEU A 357 32.66 15.07 3.28
C LEU A 357 32.61 15.57 4.72
N SER A 358 33.56 16.41 5.08
CA SER A 358 33.61 17.04 6.40
C SER A 358 32.31 17.84 6.64
N GLY A 359 31.74 17.69 7.81
CA GLY A 359 30.48 18.36 8.17
C GLY A 359 29.19 17.68 7.70
N ALA A 360 29.28 16.58 6.97
CA ALA A 360 28.09 15.78 6.61
C ALA A 360 27.32 15.32 7.85
N TYR A 361 26.00 15.25 7.76
CA TYR A 361 25.16 14.59 8.76
C TYR A 361 25.33 13.08 8.67
N ARG A 362 25.63 12.42 9.79
CA ARG A 362 25.72 10.96 9.89
C ARG A 362 24.35 10.30 9.80
N ASP A 363 23.36 10.91 10.47
CA ASP A 363 21.98 10.37 10.54
C ASP A 363 20.95 11.50 10.66
N GLY A 364 19.67 11.13 10.66
CA GLY A 364 18.57 12.07 10.82
C GLY A 364 18.49 12.71 12.20
N GLN A 365 19.05 12.08 13.25
CA GLN A 365 19.03 12.62 14.61
C GLN A 365 19.97 13.82 14.75
N GLU A 366 21.08 13.86 14.00
CA GLU A 366 21.93 15.04 13.98
C GLU A 366 21.23 16.23 13.33
N LEU A 367 20.50 16.01 12.24
CA LEU A 367 19.67 17.05 11.62
C LEU A 367 18.54 17.50 12.55
N GLU A 368 17.88 16.56 13.22
CA GLU A 368 16.81 16.86 14.19
C GLU A 368 17.34 17.79 15.31
N ARG A 369 18.52 17.51 15.86
CA ARG A 369 19.13 18.36 16.90
C ARG A 369 19.40 19.79 16.44
N ASP A 370 19.87 19.96 15.19
CA ASP A 370 20.14 21.28 14.64
C ASP A 370 18.82 22.06 14.37
N VAL A 371 17.77 21.39 13.93
CA VAL A 371 16.43 21.99 13.74
C VAL A 371 15.74 22.27 15.06
N ASP A 372 15.88 21.37 16.05
CA ASP A 372 15.36 21.56 17.41
C ASP A 372 16.04 22.76 18.12
N ALA A 373 17.36 22.92 17.97
CA ALA A 373 18.08 24.07 18.50
C ALA A 373 17.54 25.41 17.95
N LEU A 374 17.14 25.47 16.68
CA LEU A 374 16.46 26.63 16.10
C LEU A 374 15.11 26.86 16.79
N LEU A 375 14.30 25.80 16.95
CA LEU A 375 12.99 25.87 17.57
C LEU A 375 13.06 26.33 19.03
N VAL A 376 13.93 25.70 19.84
CA VAL A 376 14.17 26.05 21.25
C VAL A 376 14.56 27.53 21.37
N SER A 377 15.41 28.03 20.46
CA SER A 377 15.77 29.43 20.44
C SER A 377 14.60 30.38 20.18
N LEU A 378 13.73 30.03 19.21
CA LEU A 378 12.56 30.80 18.89
C LEU A 378 11.52 30.82 20.03
N HIS A 379 11.35 29.73 20.77
CA HIS A 379 10.47 29.66 21.93
C HIS A 379 10.99 30.45 23.14
N ALA A 380 12.30 30.44 23.34
CA ALA A 380 12.91 31.15 24.45
C ALA A 380 12.89 32.70 24.32
N CYS A 381 12.69 33.21 23.10
CA CYS A 381 12.67 34.66 22.86
C CYS A 381 11.23 35.21 22.99
N HIS A 382 11.07 36.23 23.84
CA HIS A 382 9.80 36.92 24.02
C HIS A 382 9.25 37.44 22.68
N GLY A 383 7.94 37.16 22.40
CA GLY A 383 7.26 37.59 21.18
C GLY A 383 7.54 36.77 19.93
N GLN A 384 8.39 35.76 20.00
CA GLN A 384 8.80 34.95 18.85
C GLN A 384 8.05 33.64 18.68
N GLN A 385 7.14 33.30 19.60
CA GLN A 385 6.37 32.04 19.55
C GLN A 385 5.62 31.85 18.22
N ALA A 386 5.13 32.94 17.62
CA ALA A 386 4.47 32.88 16.29
C ALA A 386 5.45 32.48 15.17
N LEU A 387 6.73 32.77 15.30
CA LEU A 387 7.77 32.40 14.32
C LEU A 387 8.18 30.95 14.47
N ALA A 388 7.97 30.36 15.64
CA ALA A 388 8.29 28.96 15.93
C ALA A 388 7.43 27.96 15.14
N VAL A 389 6.24 28.36 14.65
CA VAL A 389 5.30 27.48 13.95
C VAL A 389 5.94 26.79 12.73
N GLU A 390 6.62 27.56 11.88
CA GLU A 390 7.25 26.99 10.68
C GLU A 390 8.48 26.13 11.02
N ALA A 391 9.23 26.50 12.05
CA ALA A 391 10.34 25.66 12.55
C ALA A 391 9.83 24.35 13.17
N GLN A 392 8.69 24.40 13.90
CA GLN A 392 8.02 23.21 14.42
C GLN A 392 7.58 22.27 13.30
N ARG A 393 6.99 22.80 12.24
CA ARG A 393 6.60 22.02 11.05
C ARG A 393 7.81 21.33 10.42
N TRP A 394 8.94 22.01 10.34
CA TRP A 394 10.18 21.43 9.84
C TRP A 394 10.74 20.35 10.77
N LEU A 395 10.66 20.55 12.07
CA LEU A 395 11.06 19.57 13.08
C LEU A 395 10.22 18.30 12.97
N ASP A 396 8.89 18.41 12.81
CA ASP A 396 8.00 17.28 12.60
C ASP A 396 8.39 16.47 11.34
N LEU A 397 8.71 17.15 10.24
CA LEU A 397 9.21 16.53 9.01
C LEU A 397 10.57 15.85 9.22
N THR A 398 11.47 16.52 9.93
CA THR A 398 12.79 15.96 10.22
C THR A 398 12.70 14.70 11.07
N ARG A 399 11.80 14.67 12.05
CA ARG A 399 11.50 13.49 12.86
C ARG A 399 10.97 12.32 12.04
N VAL A 400 10.05 12.58 11.12
CA VAL A 400 9.39 11.54 10.32
C VAL A 400 10.30 11.01 9.23
N PHE A 401 10.92 11.88 8.44
CA PHE A 401 11.70 11.52 7.26
C PHE A 401 13.21 11.39 7.53
N GLY A 402 13.75 12.14 8.48
CA GLY A 402 15.18 12.21 8.68
C GLY A 402 15.91 12.57 7.39
N LEU A 403 16.95 11.80 7.05
CA LEU A 403 17.69 11.95 5.80
C LEU A 403 17.31 10.92 4.72
N ASN A 404 16.26 10.15 4.93
CA ASN A 404 15.78 9.15 3.97
C ASN A 404 14.29 9.38 3.69
N LEU A 405 13.94 9.53 2.44
CA LEU A 405 12.56 9.78 2.02
C LEU A 405 11.60 8.69 2.49
N THR A 406 12.06 7.44 2.42
CA THR A 406 11.42 6.24 2.97
C THR A 406 12.50 5.28 3.44
N ARG A 407 12.12 4.35 4.33
CA ARG A 407 12.94 3.19 4.67
C ARG A 407 12.79 2.15 3.56
N LEU A 408 13.87 1.54 3.11
CA LEU A 408 13.81 0.52 2.07
C LEU A 408 13.73 -0.87 2.68
N ASP A 409 12.70 -1.65 2.32
CA ASP A 409 12.67 -3.08 2.60
C ASP A 409 13.34 -3.85 1.47
N VAL A 410 14.12 -4.85 1.84
CA VAL A 410 14.66 -5.85 0.92
C VAL A 410 13.87 -7.14 1.08
N ARG A 411 13.42 -7.76 -0.02
CA ARG A 411 12.67 -9.01 0.02
C ARG A 411 13.24 -10.04 -0.93
N GLN A 412 13.36 -11.28 -0.47
CA GLN A 412 13.76 -12.43 -1.29
C GLN A 412 13.10 -13.73 -0.81
N ASP A 413 12.93 -14.68 -1.72
CA ASP A 413 12.37 -16.01 -1.47
C ASP A 413 13.36 -16.89 -0.69
N ALA A 414 12.86 -17.59 0.34
CA ALA A 414 13.65 -18.50 1.19
C ALA A 414 14.37 -19.60 0.39
N SER A 415 13.77 -20.09 -0.70
CA SER A 415 14.37 -21.12 -1.54
C SER A 415 15.66 -20.64 -2.21
N ARG A 416 15.72 -19.37 -2.61
CA ARG A 416 16.92 -18.78 -3.21
C ARG A 416 18.08 -18.71 -2.22
N TYR A 417 17.79 -18.38 -0.98
CA TYR A 417 18.80 -18.39 0.08
C TYR A 417 19.28 -19.80 0.41
N ARG A 418 18.40 -20.79 0.31
CA ARG A 418 18.78 -22.19 0.50
C ARG A 418 19.72 -22.68 -0.60
N GLU A 419 19.48 -22.28 -1.87
CA GLU A 419 20.41 -22.54 -2.98
C GLU A 419 21.79 -21.92 -2.70
N VAL A 420 21.83 -20.65 -2.31
CA VAL A 420 23.06 -19.93 -1.96
C VAL A 420 23.82 -20.62 -0.81
N MET A 421 23.12 -20.98 0.26
CA MET A 421 23.74 -21.66 1.41
C MET A 421 24.28 -23.03 1.05
N THR A 422 23.58 -23.78 0.21
CA THR A 422 24.06 -25.08 -0.27
C THR A 422 25.40 -24.96 -1.01
N GLU A 423 25.54 -23.95 -1.87
CA GLU A 423 26.78 -23.66 -2.57
C GLU A 423 27.88 -23.19 -1.62
N LEU A 424 27.61 -22.24 -0.74
CA LEU A 424 28.59 -21.66 0.19
C LEU A 424 29.14 -22.72 1.16
N LEU A 425 28.25 -23.53 1.75
CA LEU A 425 28.67 -24.56 2.71
C LEU A 425 29.42 -25.70 2.05
N ARG A 426 29.08 -26.03 0.79
CA ARG A 426 29.85 -27.00 -0.02
C ARG A 426 31.24 -26.44 -0.35
N ALA A 427 31.33 -25.23 -0.83
CA ALA A 427 32.59 -24.57 -1.20
C ALA A 427 33.57 -24.47 -0.02
N THR A 428 33.06 -24.37 1.21
CA THR A 428 33.84 -24.32 2.43
C THR A 428 34.13 -25.71 3.05
N GLY A 429 33.56 -26.78 2.47
CA GLY A 429 33.66 -28.13 3.02
C GLY A 429 32.85 -28.35 4.31
N ALA A 430 31.99 -27.40 4.70
CA ALA A 430 31.21 -27.49 5.93
C ALA A 430 29.99 -28.41 5.81
N CYS A 431 29.41 -28.52 4.62
CA CYS A 431 28.28 -29.41 4.32
C CYS A 431 28.18 -29.65 2.81
N GLU A 432 28.05 -30.89 2.39
CA GLU A 432 27.95 -31.28 0.98
C GLU A 432 26.62 -30.90 0.35
N ASP A 433 25.51 -31.14 1.04
CA ASP A 433 24.16 -30.80 0.56
C ASP A 433 23.28 -30.29 1.71
N PHE A 434 23.30 -28.98 1.90
CA PHE A 434 22.49 -28.30 2.90
C PHE A 434 20.99 -28.45 2.63
N SER A 435 20.58 -28.52 1.36
CA SER A 435 19.16 -28.62 0.98
C SER A 435 18.54 -29.95 1.39
N ALA A 436 19.32 -31.01 1.35
CA ALA A 436 18.87 -32.36 1.71
C ALA A 436 18.80 -32.63 3.22
N LEU A 437 19.39 -31.77 4.06
CA LEU A 437 19.36 -31.93 5.51
C LEU A 437 17.94 -31.75 6.09
N GLU A 438 17.66 -32.48 7.16
CA GLU A 438 16.51 -32.20 8.02
C GLU A 438 16.67 -30.87 8.76
N GLU A 439 15.55 -30.28 9.19
CA GLU A 439 15.52 -28.93 9.74
C GLU A 439 16.45 -28.73 10.94
N ALA A 440 16.45 -29.67 11.89
CA ALA A 440 17.33 -29.59 13.07
C ALA A 440 18.83 -29.58 12.67
N SER A 441 19.20 -30.38 11.67
CA SER A 441 20.56 -30.43 11.14
C SER A 441 20.92 -29.15 10.39
N ARG A 442 19.99 -28.56 9.63
CA ARG A 442 20.18 -27.27 8.98
C ARG A 442 20.48 -26.17 9.99
N GLN A 443 19.68 -26.07 11.06
CA GLN A 443 19.92 -25.10 12.14
C GLN A 443 21.30 -25.33 12.79
N ALA A 444 21.65 -26.57 13.11
CA ALA A 444 22.93 -26.90 13.75
C ALA A 444 24.13 -26.47 12.88
N VAL A 445 24.10 -26.78 11.57
CA VAL A 445 25.16 -26.39 10.63
C VAL A 445 25.26 -24.85 10.52
N LEU A 446 24.13 -24.15 10.38
CA LEU A 446 24.14 -22.67 10.32
C LEU A 446 24.74 -22.05 11.59
N ILE A 447 24.35 -22.53 12.78
CA ILE A 447 24.84 -22.02 14.06
C ILE A 447 26.33 -22.31 14.23
N ALA A 448 26.78 -23.54 13.89
CA ALA A 448 28.16 -23.94 14.02
C ALA A 448 29.11 -23.15 13.10
N THR A 449 28.68 -22.78 11.91
CA THR A 449 29.48 -22.08 10.89
C THR A 449 29.34 -20.56 10.93
N MET A 450 28.41 -20.02 11.71
CA MET A 450 28.13 -18.61 11.75
C MET A 450 29.32 -17.78 12.22
N GLY A 451 29.78 -16.85 11.38
CA GLY A 451 30.93 -15.99 11.66
C GLY A 451 32.32 -16.69 11.62
N ARG A 452 32.38 -17.94 11.13
CA ARG A 452 33.62 -18.73 11.10
C ARG A 452 34.07 -19.11 9.69
N LEU A 453 33.46 -18.61 8.65
CA LEU A 453 33.82 -18.97 7.29
C LEU A 453 35.20 -18.44 6.88
N GLN A 454 35.96 -19.30 6.21
CA GLN A 454 37.18 -18.90 5.54
C GLN A 454 36.90 -18.01 4.33
N PRO A 455 37.87 -17.18 3.90
CA PRO A 455 37.74 -16.42 2.66
C PRO A 455 37.41 -17.33 1.48
N LEU A 456 36.34 -17.06 0.79
CA LEU A 456 35.89 -17.77 -0.41
C LEU A 456 36.44 -17.10 -1.66
N THR A 457 36.89 -17.92 -2.62
CA THR A 457 37.21 -17.43 -3.96
C THR A 457 35.89 -17.18 -4.72
N GLU A 458 35.42 -15.94 -4.70
CA GLU A 458 34.09 -15.58 -5.23
C GLU A 458 33.95 -15.85 -6.73
N GLU A 459 35.04 -15.82 -7.49
CA GLU A 459 35.06 -16.08 -8.93
C GLU A 459 34.58 -17.50 -9.31
N THR A 460 34.58 -18.43 -8.39
CA THR A 460 34.11 -19.81 -8.59
C THR A 460 32.66 -20.03 -8.24
N LEU A 461 31.99 -19.03 -7.65
CA LEU A 461 30.60 -19.12 -7.20
C LEU A 461 29.62 -18.76 -8.33
N THR A 462 28.40 -19.29 -8.23
CA THR A 462 27.33 -18.95 -9.18
C THR A 462 26.97 -17.46 -9.14
N PRO A 463 26.41 -16.91 -10.24
CA PRO A 463 25.98 -15.52 -10.27
C PRO A 463 24.98 -15.17 -9.16
N LEU A 464 24.08 -16.10 -8.77
CA LEU A 464 23.13 -15.91 -7.68
C LEU A 464 23.84 -15.72 -6.34
N THR A 465 24.85 -16.52 -6.06
CA THR A 465 25.61 -16.45 -4.81
C THR A 465 26.47 -15.19 -4.76
N GLN A 466 27.15 -14.82 -5.87
CA GLN A 466 27.92 -13.59 -5.97
C GLN A 466 27.04 -12.36 -5.73
N GLU A 467 25.89 -12.32 -6.38
CA GLU A 467 24.87 -11.27 -6.22
C GLU A 467 24.39 -11.16 -4.78
N THR A 468 24.10 -12.28 -4.13
CA THR A 468 23.65 -12.32 -2.73
C THR A 468 24.72 -11.80 -1.77
N LEU A 469 25.96 -12.21 -1.93
CA LEU A 469 27.07 -11.73 -1.10
C LEU A 469 27.30 -10.22 -1.30
N SER A 470 27.22 -9.74 -2.54
CA SER A 470 27.35 -8.31 -2.87
C SER A 470 26.21 -7.51 -2.26
N LEU A 471 24.97 -8.05 -2.27
CA LEU A 471 23.83 -7.44 -1.60
C LEU A 471 24.09 -7.22 -0.12
N PHE A 472 24.46 -8.27 0.63
CA PHE A 472 24.65 -8.15 2.09
C PHE A 472 25.82 -7.22 2.44
N ARG A 473 26.91 -7.20 1.65
CA ARG A 473 27.99 -6.22 1.80
C ARG A 473 27.51 -4.79 1.58
N MET A 474 26.73 -4.57 0.53
CA MET A 474 26.14 -3.26 0.24
C MET A 474 25.18 -2.83 1.35
N LEU A 475 24.31 -3.73 1.86
CA LEU A 475 23.40 -3.41 2.98
C LEU A 475 24.16 -3.01 4.24
N ARG A 476 25.26 -3.69 4.57
CA ARG A 476 26.15 -3.29 5.67
C ARG A 476 26.71 -1.89 5.46
N GLN A 477 27.26 -1.61 4.29
CA GLN A 477 27.79 -0.29 3.95
C GLN A 477 26.72 0.80 4.03
N ALA A 478 25.48 0.50 3.59
CA ALA A 478 24.36 1.42 3.68
C ALA A 478 24.02 1.78 5.13
N VAL A 479 23.93 0.78 6.00
CA VAL A 479 23.63 1.00 7.43
C VAL A 479 24.75 1.77 8.14
N GLU A 480 26.01 1.46 7.83
CA GLU A 480 27.15 2.19 8.38
C GLU A 480 27.19 3.66 7.95
N ARG A 481 26.83 3.94 6.71
CA ARG A 481 26.92 5.27 6.10
C ARG A 481 25.68 6.14 6.31
N PHE A 482 24.49 5.57 6.14
CA PHE A 482 23.22 6.29 6.16
C PHE A 482 22.44 6.12 7.47
N GLY A 483 22.97 5.28 8.37
CA GLY A 483 22.29 4.91 9.61
C GLY A 483 21.27 3.78 9.41
N PRO A 484 20.83 3.13 10.52
CA PRO A 484 19.93 1.97 10.48
C PRO A 484 18.54 2.29 9.93
N ASP A 485 18.14 3.54 9.94
CA ASP A 485 16.84 3.99 9.43
C ASP A 485 16.76 4.08 7.89
N CYS A 486 17.84 3.83 7.16
CA CYS A 486 17.77 3.68 5.70
C CYS A 486 17.07 2.37 5.29
N LEU A 487 17.10 1.33 6.15
CA LEU A 487 16.45 0.05 5.93
C LEU A 487 15.24 -0.15 6.84
N GLY A 488 14.13 -0.60 6.27
CA GLY A 488 12.96 -1.07 7.00
C GLY A 488 13.19 -2.47 7.59
N GLY A 489 13.73 -3.37 6.78
CA GLY A 489 14.10 -4.72 7.15
C GLY A 489 14.36 -5.63 5.95
N HIS A 490 14.75 -6.87 6.24
CA HIS A 490 14.96 -7.92 5.26
C HIS A 490 13.83 -8.95 5.36
N ILE A 491 12.93 -8.97 4.39
CA ILE A 491 11.76 -9.84 4.35
C ILE A 491 12.13 -11.15 3.67
N VAL A 492 11.83 -12.26 4.34
CA VAL A 492 12.02 -13.62 3.82
C VAL A 492 10.65 -14.16 3.41
N SER A 493 10.35 -14.13 2.09
CA SER A 493 9.10 -14.67 1.58
C SER A 493 9.12 -16.21 1.58
N MET A 494 7.93 -16.82 1.62
CA MET A 494 7.78 -18.27 1.72
C MET A 494 8.51 -18.90 2.92
N THR A 495 8.58 -18.20 4.03
CA THR A 495 9.15 -18.72 5.29
C THR A 495 8.35 -19.94 5.77
N ARG A 496 9.04 -21.03 6.02
CA ARG A 496 8.47 -22.29 6.52
C ARG A 496 9.21 -22.85 7.71
N TRP A 497 10.50 -22.49 7.84
CA TRP A 497 11.41 -23.09 8.80
C TRP A 497 12.23 -22.02 9.52
N PRO A 498 12.63 -22.27 10.77
CA PRO A 498 13.57 -21.38 11.48
C PRO A 498 14.89 -21.19 10.73
N SER A 499 15.37 -22.21 10.02
CA SER A 499 16.59 -22.14 9.22
C SER A 499 16.52 -21.13 8.09
N ASP A 500 15.33 -20.79 7.56
CA ASP A 500 15.17 -19.78 6.52
C ASP A 500 15.61 -18.40 7.04
N LEU A 501 15.32 -18.08 8.30
CA LEU A 501 15.68 -16.80 8.94
C LEU A 501 17.13 -16.83 9.48
N LEU A 502 17.57 -17.97 10.02
CA LEU A 502 18.96 -18.15 10.44
C LEU A 502 19.92 -18.02 9.27
N THR A 503 19.50 -18.39 8.05
CA THR A 503 20.29 -18.19 6.82
C THR A 503 20.54 -16.70 6.56
N VAL A 504 19.55 -15.86 6.70
CA VAL A 504 19.69 -14.40 6.52
C VAL A 504 20.55 -13.80 7.63
N LEU A 505 20.41 -14.27 8.87
CA LEU A 505 21.29 -13.87 9.97
C LEU A 505 22.74 -14.28 9.72
N TRP A 506 22.94 -15.48 9.18
CA TRP A 506 24.25 -15.99 8.81
C TRP A 506 24.91 -15.12 7.73
N LEU A 507 24.20 -14.81 6.65
CA LEU A 507 24.69 -13.94 5.56
C LEU A 507 25.01 -12.53 6.07
N TRP A 508 24.17 -11.97 6.95
CA TRP A 508 24.42 -10.68 7.58
C TRP A 508 25.69 -10.70 8.43
N ARG A 509 25.84 -11.69 9.30
CA ARG A 509 27.06 -11.84 10.13
C ARG A 509 28.30 -12.06 9.29
N GLN A 510 28.21 -12.81 8.20
CA GLN A 510 29.31 -12.97 7.25
C GLN A 510 29.72 -11.66 6.60
N ALA A 511 28.74 -10.84 6.18
CA ALA A 511 29.02 -9.51 5.61
C ALA A 511 29.64 -8.56 6.64
N CYS A 512 29.37 -8.77 7.92
CA CYS A 512 29.90 -7.96 9.03
C CYS A 512 31.23 -8.48 9.59
N ALA A 513 31.65 -9.71 9.22
CA ALA A 513 32.91 -10.25 9.67
C ALA A 513 34.09 -9.46 9.08
N ALA A 514 35.03 -9.06 9.93
CA ALA A 514 36.26 -8.38 9.51
C ALA A 514 37.12 -9.34 8.66
N PRO A 515 37.83 -8.84 7.63
CA PRO A 515 38.95 -9.59 7.07
C PRO A 515 39.95 -9.93 8.18
N ALA A 516 40.44 -11.18 8.20
CA ALA A 516 41.33 -11.67 9.25
C ALA A 516 42.61 -10.84 9.48
N SER A 517 42.90 -9.87 8.62
CA SER A 517 44.06 -8.98 8.67
C SER A 517 43.78 -7.62 9.35
N ASP A 518 42.55 -7.28 9.69
CA ASP A 518 42.21 -5.95 10.23
C ASP A 518 41.51 -6.07 11.59
N SER A 519 42.30 -6.05 12.65
CA SER A 519 41.83 -6.05 14.04
C SER A 519 41.15 -4.71 14.46
N SER A 520 41.08 -3.72 13.58
CA SER A 520 40.44 -2.44 13.82
C SER A 520 38.96 -2.37 13.48
N VAL A 521 38.40 -3.41 12.81
CA VAL A 521 37.00 -3.45 12.45
C VAL A 521 36.14 -3.76 13.69
N VAL A 522 35.52 -2.72 14.21
CA VAL A 522 34.55 -2.79 15.30
C VAL A 522 33.35 -3.61 14.83
N ALA A 523 32.84 -4.51 15.68
CA ALA A 523 31.59 -5.23 15.42
C ALA A 523 30.50 -4.24 14.97
N PRO A 524 29.64 -4.62 14.03
CA PRO A 524 28.66 -3.70 13.46
C PRO A 524 27.79 -3.13 14.58
N ARG A 525 27.73 -1.78 14.64
CA ARG A 525 26.96 -1.05 15.65
C ARG A 525 25.46 -1.27 15.51
N HIS A 526 25.02 -1.86 14.41
CA HIS A 526 23.62 -1.96 14.05
C HIS A 526 23.30 -3.39 13.55
N SER A 527 22.11 -3.88 13.88
CA SER A 527 21.59 -5.17 13.45
C SER A 527 20.60 -4.99 12.29
N LEU A 528 20.53 -5.96 11.38
CA LEU A 528 19.55 -6.03 10.31
C LEU A 528 18.22 -6.61 10.85
N ARG A 529 17.09 -5.93 10.65
CA ARG A 529 15.77 -6.49 10.98
C ARG A 529 15.45 -7.62 10.01
N ILE A 530 15.25 -8.83 10.52
CA ILE A 530 14.89 -10.00 9.72
C ILE A 530 13.40 -10.27 9.91
N ILE A 531 12.65 -10.29 8.83
CA ILE A 531 11.18 -10.31 8.84
C ILE A 531 10.70 -11.58 8.14
N PRO A 532 10.22 -12.61 8.87
CA PRO A 532 9.53 -13.73 8.24
C PRO A 532 8.23 -13.28 7.59
N LEU A 533 7.90 -13.86 6.43
CA LEU A 533 6.61 -13.70 5.78
C LEU A 533 5.94 -15.05 5.62
N PHE A 534 4.80 -15.22 6.29
CA PHE A 534 3.95 -16.41 6.20
C PHE A 534 2.78 -16.14 5.26
N GLU A 535 2.71 -16.91 4.16
CA GLU A 535 1.82 -16.58 3.03
C GLU A 535 0.70 -17.59 2.82
N LYS A 536 0.93 -18.89 2.97
CA LYS A 536 -0.07 -19.94 2.75
C LYS A 536 -0.80 -20.31 4.04
N ILE A 537 -1.98 -20.92 3.90
CA ILE A 537 -2.76 -21.41 5.08
C ILE A 537 -1.93 -22.35 5.95
N GLY A 538 -1.15 -23.26 5.32
CA GLY A 538 -0.24 -24.16 6.05
C GLY A 538 0.88 -23.43 6.76
N ASP A 539 1.46 -22.41 6.14
CA ASP A 539 2.54 -21.61 6.72
C ASP A 539 2.02 -20.78 7.90
N LEU A 540 0.81 -20.19 7.78
CA LEU A 540 0.15 -19.48 8.89
C LEU A 540 -0.14 -20.36 10.10
N ARG A 541 -0.52 -21.63 9.87
CA ARG A 541 -0.71 -22.62 10.96
C ARG A 541 0.59 -22.98 11.65
N ALA A 542 1.68 -23.13 10.88
CA ALA A 542 2.99 -23.49 11.40
C ALA A 542 3.76 -22.30 12.00
N ALA A 543 3.37 -21.06 11.68
CA ALA A 543 4.09 -19.86 12.08
C ALA A 543 4.37 -19.76 13.59
N PRO A 544 3.45 -20.13 14.51
CA PRO A 544 3.72 -20.12 15.94
C PRO A 544 4.88 -21.04 16.33
N ASP A 545 4.92 -22.27 15.81
CA ASP A 545 5.99 -23.25 16.13
C ASP A 545 7.33 -22.83 15.53
N VAL A 546 7.32 -22.30 14.30
CA VAL A 546 8.53 -21.77 13.64
C VAL A 546 9.10 -20.63 14.46
N MET A 547 8.28 -19.69 14.89
CA MET A 547 8.74 -18.54 15.68
C MET A 547 9.17 -18.95 17.09
N ALA A 548 8.46 -19.86 17.74
CA ALA A 548 8.87 -20.38 19.04
C ALA A 548 10.27 -21.01 18.97
N SER A 549 10.48 -21.90 18.00
CA SER A 549 11.78 -22.55 17.78
C SER A 549 12.90 -21.54 17.46
N LEU A 550 12.62 -20.52 16.66
CA LEU A 550 13.59 -19.49 16.32
C LEU A 550 13.96 -18.61 17.51
N LEU A 551 12.96 -18.14 18.27
CA LEU A 551 13.15 -17.26 19.42
C LEU A 551 13.89 -17.95 20.58
N ASP A 552 13.81 -19.28 20.67
CA ASP A 552 14.53 -20.10 21.63
C ASP A 552 16.01 -20.34 21.24
N GLN A 553 16.42 -19.97 20.00
CA GLN A 553 17.83 -20.05 19.60
C GLN A 553 18.65 -18.93 20.25
N PRO A 554 19.70 -19.23 21.04
CA PRO A 554 20.49 -18.21 21.74
C PRO A 554 21.10 -17.18 20.78
N VAL A 555 21.53 -17.59 19.60
CA VAL A 555 22.12 -16.72 18.58
C VAL A 555 21.11 -15.72 18.02
N TYR A 556 19.84 -16.11 17.93
CA TYR A 556 18.76 -15.23 17.46
C TYR A 556 18.26 -14.31 18.58
N ALA A 557 18.16 -14.82 19.80
CA ALA A 557 17.85 -14.02 20.99
C ALA A 557 18.88 -12.90 21.21
N GLU A 558 20.16 -13.17 21.02
CA GLU A 558 21.23 -12.15 21.04
C GLU A 558 21.03 -11.09 19.96
N HIS A 559 20.68 -11.52 18.75
CA HIS A 559 20.38 -10.63 17.63
C HIS A 559 19.19 -9.70 17.95
N LEU A 560 18.12 -10.20 18.59
CA LEU A 560 16.96 -9.39 18.98
C LEU A 560 17.27 -8.41 20.12
N LYS A 561 18.15 -8.76 21.06
CA LYS A 561 18.58 -7.82 22.12
C LYS A 561 19.18 -6.54 21.53
N ALA A 562 19.91 -6.65 20.42
CA ALA A 562 20.45 -5.49 19.70
C ALA A 562 19.36 -4.65 18.99
N GLN A 563 18.10 -5.08 19.04
CA GLN A 563 16.92 -4.42 18.46
C GLN A 563 15.83 -4.17 19.52
N ASP A 564 16.19 -3.95 20.76
CA ASP A 564 15.26 -3.72 21.88
C ASP A 564 14.22 -4.86 22.07
N ASN A 565 14.62 -6.10 21.78
CA ASN A 565 13.76 -7.29 21.77
C ASN A 565 12.50 -7.11 20.92
N ARG A 566 12.60 -6.45 19.77
CA ARG A 566 11.51 -6.27 18.80
C ARG A 566 11.64 -7.26 17.65
N GLN A 567 10.55 -7.97 17.35
CA GLN A 567 10.42 -8.82 16.18
C GLN A 567 9.28 -8.29 15.29
N ILE A 568 9.54 -8.19 13.99
CA ILE A 568 8.51 -7.92 12.99
C ILE A 568 8.17 -9.24 12.30
N VAL A 569 6.88 -9.55 12.18
CA VAL A 569 6.38 -10.72 11.46
C VAL A 569 5.39 -10.24 10.39
N MET A 570 5.66 -10.59 9.14
CA MET A 570 4.75 -10.26 8.05
C MET A 570 3.77 -11.40 7.81
N VAL A 571 2.49 -11.03 7.63
CA VAL A 571 1.40 -11.95 7.30
C VAL A 571 0.84 -11.62 5.92
N GLY A 572 0.76 -12.64 5.06
CA GLY A 572 0.32 -12.50 3.67
C GLY A 572 -1.19 -12.68 3.54
N TYR A 573 -1.84 -11.76 2.84
CA TYR A 573 -3.30 -11.76 2.63
C TYR A 573 -3.69 -12.36 1.28
N SER A 574 -3.09 -11.86 0.19
CA SER A 574 -3.49 -12.25 -1.17
C SER A 574 -3.12 -13.71 -1.49
N ASP A 575 -1.94 -14.14 -1.08
CA ASP A 575 -1.49 -15.52 -1.30
C ASP A 575 -2.27 -16.51 -0.44
N SER A 576 -2.61 -16.16 0.81
CA SER A 576 -3.48 -16.98 1.68
C SER A 576 -4.89 -17.11 1.08
N THR A 577 -5.44 -16.04 0.53
CA THR A 577 -6.76 -16.05 -0.10
C THR A 577 -6.77 -16.89 -1.39
N LYS A 578 -5.70 -16.83 -2.17
CA LYS A 578 -5.52 -17.67 -3.35
C LYS A 578 -5.38 -19.15 -2.97
N ASP A 579 -4.67 -19.45 -1.86
CA ASP A 579 -4.44 -20.81 -1.39
C ASP A 579 -5.67 -21.47 -0.76
N GLY A 580 -6.40 -20.75 0.08
CA GLY A 580 -7.46 -21.28 0.92
C GLY A 580 -8.87 -20.69 0.75
N GLY A 581 -9.06 -19.71 -0.13
CA GLY A 581 -10.32 -18.99 -0.26
C GLY A 581 -10.47 -17.90 0.84
N TYR A 582 -11.58 -17.16 0.74
CA TYR A 582 -11.78 -15.92 1.50
C TYR A 582 -11.83 -16.13 3.02
N LEU A 583 -12.82 -16.92 3.50
CA LEU A 583 -13.10 -17.06 4.93
C LEU A 583 -11.97 -17.79 5.66
N ALA A 584 -11.43 -18.84 5.08
CA ALA A 584 -10.31 -19.60 5.66
C ALA A 584 -9.04 -18.76 5.77
N ALA A 585 -8.79 -17.88 4.79
CA ALA A 585 -7.66 -16.95 4.85
C ALA A 585 -7.86 -15.89 5.95
N CYS A 586 -9.04 -15.28 6.05
CA CYS A 586 -9.34 -14.32 7.11
C CYS A 586 -9.15 -14.93 8.50
N TRP A 587 -9.69 -16.13 8.72
CA TRP A 587 -9.56 -16.83 10.00
C TRP A 587 -8.13 -17.29 10.29
N GLY A 588 -7.44 -17.83 9.29
CA GLY A 588 -6.03 -18.24 9.44
C GLY A 588 -5.11 -17.09 9.84
N LEU A 589 -5.35 -15.91 9.29
CA LEU A 589 -4.62 -14.69 9.63
C LEU A 589 -4.92 -14.21 11.06
N ASP A 590 -6.19 -14.21 11.47
CA ASP A 590 -6.60 -13.82 12.83
C ASP A 590 -5.95 -14.74 13.88
N ARG A 591 -6.07 -16.05 13.70
CA ARG A 591 -5.48 -17.06 14.59
C ARG A 591 -3.97 -17.00 14.67
N ALA A 592 -3.30 -16.84 13.51
CA ALA A 592 -1.84 -16.75 13.48
C ALA A 592 -1.34 -15.55 14.30
N GLN A 593 -2.00 -14.40 14.16
CA GLN A 593 -1.65 -13.20 14.92
C GLN A 593 -1.82 -13.40 16.42
N ASP A 594 -2.96 -13.94 16.86
CA ASP A 594 -3.23 -14.22 18.29
C ASP A 594 -2.17 -15.17 18.88
N SER A 595 -1.91 -16.31 18.21
CA SER A 595 -0.96 -17.31 18.67
C SER A 595 0.49 -16.80 18.67
N LEU A 596 0.89 -16.06 17.65
CA LEU A 596 2.23 -15.46 17.55
C LEU A 596 2.46 -14.42 18.64
N HIS A 597 1.44 -13.61 18.96
CA HIS A 597 1.52 -12.65 20.06
C HIS A 597 1.77 -13.35 21.40
N GLN A 598 1.01 -14.40 21.69
CA GLN A 598 1.17 -15.19 22.94
C GLN A 598 2.57 -15.79 23.07
N ILE A 599 3.11 -16.35 21.98
CA ILE A 599 4.47 -16.94 21.96
C ILE A 599 5.55 -15.88 22.17
N ALA A 600 5.42 -14.73 21.55
CA ALA A 600 6.37 -13.62 21.70
C ALA A 600 6.32 -13.02 23.10
N ALA A 601 5.12 -12.81 23.65
CA ALA A 601 4.92 -12.31 25.00
C ALA A 601 5.53 -13.22 26.07
N ALA A 602 5.36 -14.56 25.92
CA ALA A 602 5.96 -15.55 26.82
C ALA A 602 7.50 -15.51 26.84
N ARG A 603 8.12 -14.90 25.83
CA ARG A 603 9.59 -14.74 25.67
C ARG A 603 10.08 -13.29 25.87
N ASN A 604 9.22 -12.41 26.36
CA ASN A 604 9.51 -10.97 26.50
C ASN A 604 9.96 -10.29 25.18
N VAL A 605 9.42 -10.74 24.05
CA VAL A 605 9.68 -10.16 22.73
C VAL A 605 8.46 -9.31 22.35
N ARG A 606 8.71 -8.04 21.98
CA ARG A 606 7.67 -7.17 21.43
C ARG A 606 7.45 -7.50 19.96
N LEU A 607 6.24 -7.92 19.63
CA LEU A 607 5.89 -8.28 18.26
C LEU A 607 5.22 -7.10 17.54
N THR A 608 5.63 -6.86 16.32
CA THR A 608 4.96 -5.95 15.40
C THR A 608 4.50 -6.75 14.18
N PHE A 609 3.20 -6.73 13.89
CA PHE A 609 2.70 -7.33 12.67
C PHE A 609 2.87 -6.40 11.48
N PHE A 610 3.39 -6.95 10.40
CA PHE A 610 3.46 -6.30 9.11
C PHE A 610 2.38 -6.90 8.20
N HIS A 611 1.31 -6.11 7.99
CA HIS A 611 0.16 -6.55 7.22
C HIS A 611 0.42 -6.37 5.72
N GLY A 612 0.59 -7.49 5.02
CA GLY A 612 0.60 -7.54 3.56
C GLY A 612 -0.80 -7.35 3.02
N ARG A 613 -1.27 -6.12 2.97
CA ARG A 613 -2.65 -5.76 2.66
C ARG A 613 -3.11 -6.31 1.31
N GLY A 614 -3.76 -7.46 1.34
CA GLY A 614 -4.44 -8.07 0.22
C GLY A 614 -5.91 -8.28 0.55
N GLY A 615 -6.83 -7.73 -0.23
CA GLY A 615 -8.23 -8.11 -0.28
C GLY A 615 -9.15 -7.73 0.88
N SER A 616 -8.85 -8.05 2.14
CA SER A 616 -9.83 -7.89 3.24
C SER A 616 -9.78 -6.56 3.98
N LEU A 617 -8.61 -5.97 4.19
CA LEU A 617 -8.45 -4.75 5.01
C LEU A 617 -8.63 -3.42 4.24
N GLY A 618 -9.17 -3.42 3.04
CA GLY A 618 -9.41 -2.17 2.33
C GLY A 618 -9.64 -2.29 0.84
N ARG A 619 -9.77 -3.48 0.31
CA ARG A 619 -10.29 -3.68 -1.03
C ARG A 619 -11.81 -3.54 -0.99
N GLY A 620 -12.35 -2.68 -1.86
CA GLY A 620 -13.77 -2.45 -1.94
C GLY A 620 -14.28 -1.18 -1.26
N GLY A 621 -13.39 -0.26 -0.82
CA GLY A 621 -13.78 1.06 -0.33
C GLY A 621 -14.16 1.13 1.15
N GLY A 622 -13.88 0.09 1.95
CA GLY A 622 -14.06 0.17 3.40
C GLY A 622 -13.02 1.10 4.05
N PRO A 623 -13.37 1.88 5.10
CA PRO A 623 -12.43 2.73 5.81
C PRO A 623 -11.27 1.91 6.38
N ALA A 624 -10.02 2.41 6.28
CA ALA A 624 -8.85 1.77 6.86
C ALA A 624 -9.01 1.53 8.37
N ALA A 625 -9.68 2.45 9.08
CA ALA A 625 -9.98 2.34 10.49
C ALA A 625 -10.74 1.06 10.83
N ARG A 626 -11.78 0.70 10.09
CA ARG A 626 -12.56 -0.53 10.35
C ARG A 626 -11.69 -1.78 10.26
N GLY A 627 -10.81 -1.85 9.27
CA GLY A 627 -9.88 -2.97 9.13
C GLY A 627 -8.91 -3.09 10.30
N ILE A 628 -8.36 -1.98 10.78
CA ILE A 628 -7.44 -1.96 11.94
C ILE A 628 -8.20 -2.32 13.23
N LEU A 629 -9.41 -1.78 13.42
CA LEU A 629 -10.25 -2.08 14.57
C LEU A 629 -10.76 -3.53 14.58
N SER A 630 -10.70 -4.26 13.49
CA SER A 630 -11.07 -5.67 13.39
C SER A 630 -9.93 -6.65 13.70
N LEU A 631 -8.70 -6.18 13.87
CA LEU A 631 -7.55 -7.02 14.23
C LEU A 631 -7.71 -7.62 15.63
N PRO A 632 -7.04 -8.74 15.97
CA PRO A 632 -7.05 -9.28 17.31
C PRO A 632 -6.67 -8.23 18.37
N PRO A 633 -7.28 -8.25 19.57
CA PRO A 633 -7.09 -7.19 20.56
C PRO A 633 -5.64 -6.88 20.92
N ASP A 634 -4.83 -7.91 21.08
CA ASP A 634 -3.43 -7.78 21.52
C ASP A 634 -2.42 -7.66 20.36
N ALA A 635 -2.90 -7.73 19.10
CA ALA A 635 -2.01 -7.78 17.93
C ALA A 635 -1.30 -6.45 17.61
N LEU A 636 -1.78 -5.30 18.12
CA LEU A 636 -1.24 -4.00 17.77
C LEU A 636 -0.20 -3.47 18.76
N GLY A 637 -0.49 -3.51 20.07
CA GLY A 637 0.44 -3.01 21.09
C GLY A 637 1.01 -1.61 20.82
N GLY A 638 0.25 -0.72 20.18
CA GLY A 638 0.69 0.61 19.75
C GLY A 638 1.38 0.64 18.37
N SER A 639 1.71 -0.51 17.80
CA SER A 639 2.54 -0.60 16.59
C SER A 639 1.76 -1.22 15.42
N LEU A 640 1.71 -0.52 14.29
CA LEU A 640 1.09 -0.97 13.04
C LEU A 640 2.06 -0.79 11.88
N ARG A 641 2.38 -1.88 11.17
CA ARG A 641 3.09 -1.80 9.91
C ARG A 641 2.19 -2.34 8.79
N LEU A 642 1.92 -1.54 7.77
CA LEU A 642 0.90 -1.81 6.77
C LEU A 642 1.44 -1.56 5.36
N THR A 643 1.24 -2.52 4.45
CA THR A 643 1.51 -2.32 3.03
C THR A 643 0.42 -1.47 2.38
N GLU A 644 0.82 -0.37 1.75
CA GLU A 644 0.02 0.40 0.81
C GLU A 644 0.38 -0.02 -0.60
N GLN A 645 -0.52 -0.79 -1.22
CA GLN A 645 -0.28 -1.32 -2.56
C GLN A 645 -0.41 -0.21 -3.61
N GLY A 646 0.37 -0.30 -4.69
CA GLY A 646 0.46 0.72 -5.73
C GLY A 646 -0.88 1.16 -6.32
N GLU A 647 -1.88 0.27 -6.34
CA GLU A 647 -3.24 0.55 -6.83
C GLU A 647 -3.97 1.65 -6.05
N VAL A 648 -3.69 1.76 -4.75
CA VAL A 648 -4.37 2.74 -3.88
C VAL A 648 -3.56 4.02 -3.67
N LEU A 649 -2.31 4.07 -4.14
CA LEU A 649 -1.43 5.21 -3.89
C LEU A 649 -1.98 6.51 -4.50
N ALA A 650 -2.44 6.45 -5.74
CA ALA A 650 -3.04 7.60 -6.39
C ALA A 650 -4.36 8.03 -5.73
N GLU A 651 -5.22 7.08 -5.39
CA GLU A 651 -6.52 7.33 -4.77
C GLU A 651 -6.38 7.96 -3.38
N ARG A 652 -5.37 7.54 -2.59
CA ARG A 652 -5.21 7.97 -1.20
C ARG A 652 -4.29 9.16 -1.00
N TYR A 653 -3.31 9.34 -1.89
CA TYR A 653 -2.20 10.27 -1.66
C TYR A 653 -2.01 11.34 -2.75
N ASP A 654 -2.75 11.31 -3.87
CA ASP A 654 -2.64 12.36 -4.90
C ASP A 654 -3.34 13.67 -4.48
N ASP A 655 -4.22 13.61 -3.49
CA ASP A 655 -4.90 14.77 -2.89
C ASP A 655 -4.49 14.94 -1.41
N VAL A 656 -4.14 16.16 -1.02
CA VAL A 656 -3.66 16.49 0.34
C VAL A 656 -4.73 16.22 1.40
N HIS A 657 -5.99 16.56 1.13
CA HIS A 657 -7.10 16.38 2.08
C HIS A 657 -7.47 14.89 2.24
N VAL A 658 -7.43 14.14 1.14
CA VAL A 658 -7.67 12.68 1.18
C VAL A 658 -6.52 11.98 1.90
N ALA A 659 -5.27 12.38 1.64
CA ALA A 659 -4.09 11.86 2.33
C ALA A 659 -4.12 12.16 3.83
N TYR A 660 -4.47 13.40 4.21
CA TYR A 660 -4.66 13.78 5.59
C TYR A 660 -5.70 12.88 6.28
N ARG A 661 -6.89 12.76 5.68
CA ARG A 661 -7.97 11.93 6.26
C ARG A 661 -7.57 10.47 6.40
N HIS A 662 -6.83 9.92 5.44
CA HIS A 662 -6.35 8.55 5.52
C HIS A 662 -5.35 8.34 6.67
N LEU A 663 -4.34 9.20 6.78
CA LEU A 663 -3.37 9.15 7.89
C LEU A 663 -4.04 9.38 9.24
N GLU A 664 -4.97 10.31 9.31
CA GLU A 664 -5.79 10.58 10.50
C GLU A 664 -6.55 9.33 10.95
N GLN A 665 -7.24 8.64 10.03
CA GLN A 665 -8.00 7.42 10.33
C GLN A 665 -7.11 6.26 10.76
N VAL A 666 -5.94 6.10 10.15
CA VAL A 666 -4.98 5.06 10.55
C VAL A 666 -4.44 5.34 11.95
N THR A 667 -4.09 6.60 12.24
CA THR A 667 -3.62 7.03 13.57
C THR A 667 -4.70 6.84 14.64
N PHE A 668 -5.91 7.31 14.36
CA PHE A 668 -7.09 7.10 15.23
C PHE A 668 -7.27 5.62 15.57
N ALA A 669 -7.36 4.77 14.53
CA ALA A 669 -7.65 3.36 14.73
C ALA A 669 -6.56 2.63 15.51
N THR A 670 -5.28 2.98 15.27
CA THR A 670 -4.16 2.39 16.00
C THR A 670 -4.19 2.80 17.48
N LEU A 671 -4.43 4.07 17.79
CA LEU A 671 -4.56 4.57 19.16
C LEU A 671 -5.71 3.89 19.90
N ILE A 672 -6.89 3.84 19.30
CA ILE A 672 -8.09 3.24 19.91
C ILE A 672 -7.92 1.74 20.10
N ALA A 673 -7.49 1.04 19.06
CA ALA A 673 -7.36 -0.41 19.10
C ALA A 673 -6.32 -0.92 20.12
N SER A 674 -5.31 -0.09 20.41
CA SER A 674 -4.22 -0.44 21.34
C SER A 674 -4.50 -0.06 22.79
N ASN A 675 -5.38 0.92 23.06
CA ASN A 675 -5.51 1.48 24.40
C ASN A 675 -6.93 1.38 25.00
N ILE A 676 -7.94 1.08 24.18
CA ILE A 676 -9.30 0.86 24.67
C ILE A 676 -9.59 -0.63 24.71
N PRO A 677 -9.95 -1.17 25.91
CA PRO A 677 -10.30 -2.58 26.05
C PRO A 677 -11.43 -2.98 25.11
N ARG A 678 -11.28 -4.10 24.45
CA ARG A 678 -12.28 -4.68 23.55
C ARG A 678 -12.95 -5.90 24.19
N PRO A 679 -14.18 -6.25 23.78
CA PRO A 679 -14.85 -7.45 24.25
C PRO A 679 -13.98 -8.70 24.04
N VAL A 680 -13.92 -9.55 25.04
CA VAL A 680 -13.21 -10.84 24.95
C VAL A 680 -13.94 -11.74 23.96
N VAL A 681 -13.21 -12.27 22.99
CA VAL A 681 -13.75 -13.24 22.02
C VAL A 681 -14.06 -14.56 22.75
N ARG A 682 -15.32 -15.00 22.70
CA ARG A 682 -15.77 -16.22 23.41
C ARG A 682 -15.19 -17.47 22.74
N ALA A 683 -14.92 -18.51 23.52
CA ALA A 683 -14.39 -19.78 23.00
C ALA A 683 -15.34 -20.40 21.96
N GLU A 684 -16.64 -20.39 22.21
CA GLU A 684 -17.68 -20.87 21.29
C GLU A 684 -17.65 -20.18 19.92
N TRP A 685 -17.33 -18.86 19.88
CA TRP A 685 -17.17 -18.12 18.62
C TRP A 685 -15.96 -18.58 17.84
N ARG A 686 -14.85 -18.87 18.54
CA ARG A 686 -13.62 -19.39 17.93
C ARG A 686 -13.83 -20.79 17.37
N GLU A 687 -14.49 -21.67 18.09
CA GLU A 687 -14.82 -23.02 17.65
C GLU A 687 -15.73 -23.02 16.42
N LEU A 688 -16.74 -22.16 16.43
CA LEU A 688 -17.64 -22.02 15.30
C LEU A 688 -16.95 -21.44 14.06
N MET A 689 -16.06 -20.44 14.26
CA MET A 689 -15.24 -19.90 13.18
C MET A 689 -14.28 -20.94 12.59
N GLU A 690 -13.69 -21.79 13.42
CA GLU A 690 -12.83 -22.89 12.95
C GLU A 690 -13.62 -23.84 12.05
N SER A 691 -14.82 -24.24 12.48
CA SER A 691 -15.72 -25.07 11.68
C SER A 691 -16.09 -24.41 10.35
N LEU A 692 -16.50 -23.13 10.39
CA LEU A 692 -16.82 -22.37 9.16
C LEU A 692 -15.61 -22.27 8.20
N ALA A 693 -14.43 -22.04 8.73
CA ALA A 693 -13.21 -21.93 7.92
C ALA A 693 -12.84 -23.26 7.25
N VAL A 694 -13.02 -24.39 7.95
CA VAL A 694 -12.79 -25.74 7.38
C VAL A 694 -13.76 -26.04 6.25
N HIS A 695 -15.06 -25.76 6.43
CA HIS A 695 -16.06 -25.96 5.39
C HIS A 695 -15.84 -25.04 4.18
N SER A 696 -15.52 -23.76 4.44
CA SER A 696 -15.21 -22.81 3.38
C SER A 696 -13.97 -23.21 2.59
N LEU A 697 -12.89 -23.64 3.26
CA LEU A 697 -11.68 -24.14 2.62
C LEU A 697 -11.99 -25.34 1.71
N LYS A 698 -12.75 -26.31 2.22
CA LYS A 698 -13.17 -27.49 1.45
C LYS A 698 -13.92 -27.08 0.18
N THR A 699 -14.93 -26.24 0.31
CA THR A 699 -15.73 -25.75 -0.83
C THR A 699 -14.88 -24.99 -1.85
N TYR A 700 -13.92 -24.18 -1.38
CA TYR A 700 -12.99 -23.48 -2.28
C TYR A 700 -12.06 -24.44 -3.00
N ARG A 701 -11.51 -25.44 -2.30
CA ARG A 701 -10.64 -26.46 -2.91
C ARG A 701 -11.41 -27.31 -3.92
N GLU A 702 -12.66 -27.67 -3.65
CA GLU A 702 -13.54 -28.36 -4.60
C GLU A 702 -13.66 -27.60 -5.92
N LEU A 703 -13.74 -26.26 -5.91
CA LEU A 703 -13.74 -25.47 -7.13
C LEU A 703 -12.39 -25.49 -7.84
N VAL A 704 -11.31 -25.11 -7.14
CA VAL A 704 -10.01 -24.88 -7.79
C VAL A 704 -9.29 -26.17 -8.18
N ASP A 705 -9.65 -27.29 -7.55
CA ASP A 705 -9.14 -28.63 -7.87
C ASP A 705 -10.04 -29.38 -8.89
N THR A 706 -11.16 -28.76 -9.35
CA THR A 706 -11.99 -29.32 -10.41
C THR A 706 -11.17 -29.48 -11.69
N PRO A 707 -11.18 -30.66 -12.33
CA PRO A 707 -10.49 -30.85 -13.60
C PRO A 707 -10.91 -29.80 -14.64
N GLY A 708 -9.95 -29.16 -15.30
CA GLY A 708 -10.20 -28.10 -16.26
C GLY A 708 -10.40 -26.71 -15.67
N PHE A 709 -10.26 -26.54 -14.34
CA PHE A 709 -10.44 -25.22 -13.70
C PHE A 709 -9.40 -24.19 -14.16
N ILE A 710 -8.15 -24.58 -14.33
CA ILE A 710 -7.08 -23.65 -14.78
C ILE A 710 -7.31 -23.22 -16.22
N GLU A 711 -7.77 -24.13 -17.08
CA GLU A 711 -8.17 -23.86 -18.46
C GLU A 711 -9.36 -22.91 -18.48
N PHE A 712 -10.41 -23.23 -17.68
CA PHE A 712 -11.58 -22.35 -17.51
C PHE A 712 -11.16 -20.94 -17.06
N PHE A 713 -10.32 -20.82 -16.03
CA PHE A 713 -9.81 -19.54 -15.57
C PHE A 713 -9.06 -18.77 -16.67
N GLY A 714 -8.22 -19.48 -17.42
CA GLY A 714 -7.46 -18.91 -18.54
C GLY A 714 -8.37 -18.39 -19.67
N GLU A 715 -9.47 -19.08 -19.93
CA GLU A 715 -10.40 -18.76 -21.01
C GLU A 715 -11.54 -17.83 -20.58
N ALA A 716 -12.07 -17.96 -19.37
CA ALA A 716 -13.16 -17.14 -18.84
C ALA A 716 -12.69 -15.83 -18.18
N THR A 717 -11.42 -15.46 -18.34
CA THR A 717 -10.89 -14.20 -17.83
C THR A 717 -9.87 -13.60 -18.80
N PRO A 718 -9.57 -12.30 -18.71
CA PRO A 718 -8.50 -11.68 -19.50
C PRO A 718 -7.11 -11.86 -18.86
N ILE A 719 -6.84 -12.96 -18.13
CA ILE A 719 -5.59 -13.17 -17.39
C ILE A 719 -4.36 -13.05 -18.29
N GLU A 720 -4.43 -13.52 -19.52
CA GLU A 720 -3.33 -13.48 -20.47
C GLU A 720 -2.96 -12.04 -20.83
N GLU A 721 -3.95 -11.15 -20.99
CA GLU A 721 -3.73 -9.74 -21.24
C GLU A 721 -3.18 -9.02 -20.00
N ILE A 722 -3.69 -9.38 -18.81
CA ILE A 722 -3.20 -8.85 -17.54
C ILE A 722 -1.72 -9.19 -17.34
N GLU A 723 -1.33 -10.43 -17.64
CA GLU A 723 0.06 -10.88 -17.54
C GLU A 723 1.00 -10.16 -18.52
N ASN A 724 0.48 -9.70 -19.65
CA ASN A 724 1.22 -9.02 -20.69
C ASN A 724 1.13 -7.48 -20.59
N LEU A 725 0.45 -6.93 -19.59
CA LEU A 725 0.41 -5.47 -19.40
C LEU A 725 1.81 -4.90 -19.07
N PRO A 726 2.26 -3.84 -19.74
CA PRO A 726 3.54 -3.19 -19.44
C PRO A 726 3.45 -2.24 -18.26
N ILE A 727 2.93 -2.72 -17.11
CA ILE A 727 2.56 -1.89 -15.97
C ILE A 727 3.69 -1.77 -14.95
N ALA A 728 4.35 -2.90 -14.62
CA ALA A 728 5.42 -2.96 -13.63
C ALA A 728 6.71 -3.50 -14.25
N SER A 729 7.83 -3.23 -13.59
CA SER A 729 9.14 -3.79 -13.96
C SER A 729 9.20 -5.31 -13.75
N ARG A 730 8.42 -5.83 -12.79
CA ARG A 730 8.39 -7.24 -12.36
C ARG A 730 7.71 -8.16 -13.39
N PRO A 731 8.27 -9.35 -13.71
CA PRO A 731 7.58 -10.36 -14.52
C PRO A 731 6.28 -10.84 -13.86
N SER A 732 5.26 -11.09 -14.66
CA SER A 732 3.93 -11.49 -14.20
C SER A 732 3.80 -12.96 -13.78
N ARG A 733 4.75 -13.81 -14.19
CA ARG A 733 4.79 -15.25 -13.86
C ARG A 733 6.10 -15.62 -13.15
N ARG A 734 6.05 -16.65 -12.29
CA ARG A 734 7.23 -17.25 -11.65
C ARG A 734 7.92 -18.26 -12.56
N THR A 735 7.16 -19.11 -13.25
CA THR A 735 7.65 -20.14 -14.19
C THR A 735 6.87 -20.13 -15.51
N GLY A 736 7.23 -20.97 -16.47
CA GLY A 736 6.58 -21.01 -17.78
C GLY A 736 5.27 -21.82 -17.84
N GLN A 737 4.94 -22.61 -16.81
CA GLN A 737 3.71 -23.41 -16.76
C GLN A 737 2.57 -22.64 -16.09
N ARG A 738 1.33 -22.89 -16.53
CA ARG A 738 0.14 -22.28 -15.95
C ARG A 738 -0.48 -23.23 -14.92
N THR A 739 -0.01 -23.14 -13.67
CA THR A 739 -0.62 -23.81 -12.52
C THR A 739 -1.09 -22.77 -11.51
N LEU A 740 -2.00 -23.13 -10.61
CA LEU A 740 -2.44 -22.22 -9.54
C LEU A 740 -1.28 -21.72 -8.69
N ASN A 741 -0.27 -22.56 -8.45
CA ASN A 741 0.91 -22.19 -7.66
C ASN A 741 1.81 -21.17 -8.37
N ASP A 742 1.90 -21.22 -9.70
CA ASP A 742 2.73 -20.31 -10.50
C ASP A 742 2.07 -18.95 -10.73
N LEU A 743 0.75 -18.90 -10.66
CA LEU A 743 0.00 -17.64 -10.73
C LEU A 743 0.31 -16.77 -9.51
N ARG A 744 0.63 -15.51 -9.76
CA ARG A 744 0.75 -14.52 -8.69
C ARG A 744 -0.63 -14.12 -8.18
N ALA A 745 -0.74 -13.85 -6.89
CA ALA A 745 -2.02 -13.55 -6.24
C ALA A 745 -2.70 -12.28 -6.80
N ILE A 746 -1.94 -11.25 -7.17
CA ILE A 746 -2.50 -10.00 -7.70
C ILE A 746 -3.14 -10.21 -9.08
N PRO A 747 -2.46 -10.74 -10.10
CA PRO A 747 -3.10 -11.09 -11.37
C PRO A 747 -4.30 -12.03 -11.21
N TRP A 748 -4.25 -12.98 -10.28
CA TRP A 748 -5.36 -13.87 -9.94
C TRP A 748 -6.59 -13.07 -9.50
N VAL A 749 -6.48 -12.22 -8.50
CA VAL A 749 -7.61 -11.42 -7.99
C VAL A 749 -8.08 -10.43 -9.04
N PHE A 750 -7.16 -9.81 -9.78
CA PHE A 750 -7.50 -8.84 -10.81
C PHE A 750 -8.27 -9.46 -11.98
N ALA A 751 -7.92 -10.65 -12.42
CA ALA A 751 -8.64 -11.38 -13.47
C ALA A 751 -10.10 -11.67 -13.08
N TRP A 752 -10.34 -12.10 -11.83
CA TRP A 752 -11.69 -12.30 -11.30
C TRP A 752 -12.48 -11.01 -11.08
N THR A 753 -11.81 -9.90 -10.89
CA THR A 753 -12.44 -8.57 -10.87
C THR A 753 -12.89 -8.16 -12.27
N GLN A 754 -12.07 -8.42 -13.28
CA GLN A 754 -12.38 -8.09 -14.67
C GLN A 754 -13.60 -8.81 -15.21
N ASN A 755 -13.75 -10.09 -14.92
CA ASN A 755 -14.92 -10.87 -15.36
C ASN A 755 -16.14 -10.74 -14.43
N ARG A 756 -16.09 -9.82 -13.45
CA ARG A 756 -17.21 -9.50 -12.53
C ARG A 756 -17.67 -10.64 -11.63
N CYS A 757 -16.90 -11.71 -11.48
CA CYS A 757 -17.20 -12.79 -10.53
C CYS A 757 -16.63 -12.56 -9.12
N LEU A 758 -15.52 -11.90 -8.96
CA LEU A 758 -14.85 -11.55 -7.68
C LEU A 758 -14.71 -12.75 -6.71
N ILE A 759 -14.52 -13.95 -7.23
CA ILE A 759 -14.46 -15.22 -6.48
C ILE A 759 -13.55 -15.15 -5.24
N PRO A 760 -12.32 -14.56 -5.29
CA PRO A 760 -11.42 -14.52 -4.14
C PRO A 760 -11.95 -13.75 -2.92
N ALA A 761 -13.07 -13.06 -3.02
CA ALA A 761 -13.58 -12.20 -1.97
C ALA A 761 -14.85 -12.72 -1.28
N TRP A 762 -15.39 -13.89 -1.68
CA TRP A 762 -16.62 -14.41 -1.09
C TRP A 762 -16.83 -15.92 -1.26
N TYR A 763 -16.15 -16.59 -2.20
CA TYR A 763 -16.41 -18.00 -2.52
C TYR A 763 -16.13 -18.93 -1.33
N GLY A 764 -17.04 -19.87 -1.10
CA GLY A 764 -17.01 -20.81 0.01
C GLY A 764 -17.69 -20.29 1.30
N LEU A 765 -18.08 -19.02 1.35
CA LEU A 765 -18.76 -18.44 2.51
C LEU A 765 -20.21 -18.92 2.62
N GLY A 766 -20.92 -18.97 1.50
CA GLY A 766 -22.33 -19.33 1.44
C GLY A 766 -22.60 -20.76 1.87
N THR A 767 -21.82 -21.71 1.38
CA THR A 767 -21.92 -23.12 1.76
C THR A 767 -21.64 -23.30 3.25
N ALA A 768 -20.57 -22.70 3.78
CA ALA A 768 -20.20 -22.79 5.19
C ALA A 768 -21.30 -22.24 6.13
N LEU A 769 -21.81 -21.06 5.83
CA LEU A 769 -22.88 -20.45 6.61
C LEU A 769 -24.22 -21.18 6.51
N SER A 770 -24.58 -21.67 5.30
CA SER A 770 -25.81 -22.41 5.07
C SER A 770 -25.82 -23.74 5.82
N GLU A 771 -24.68 -24.43 5.87
CA GLU A 771 -24.56 -25.67 6.63
C GLU A 771 -24.88 -25.46 8.10
N VAL A 772 -24.34 -24.42 8.74
CA VAL A 772 -24.67 -24.06 10.14
C VAL A 772 -26.13 -23.69 10.27
N LYS A 773 -26.68 -22.88 9.36
CA LYS A 773 -28.08 -22.43 9.41
C LYS A 773 -29.09 -23.57 9.42
N TYR A 774 -28.83 -24.61 8.61
CA TYR A 774 -29.78 -25.73 8.44
C TYR A 774 -29.50 -26.89 9.40
N SER A 775 -28.28 -27.03 9.93
CA SER A 775 -27.94 -28.14 10.85
C SER A 775 -28.19 -27.81 12.32
N ASN A 776 -27.95 -26.59 12.76
CA ASN A 776 -28.04 -26.21 14.17
C ASN A 776 -28.57 -24.78 14.37
N ARG A 777 -29.80 -24.67 14.87
CA ARG A 777 -30.44 -23.38 15.15
C ARG A 777 -29.71 -22.56 16.23
N ALA A 778 -29.10 -23.20 17.22
CA ALA A 778 -28.37 -22.52 18.29
C ALA A 778 -27.10 -21.87 17.72
N ASP A 779 -26.35 -22.59 16.92
CA ASP A 779 -25.14 -22.06 16.27
C ASP A 779 -25.46 -20.92 15.31
N TRP A 780 -26.62 -20.99 14.63
CA TRP A 780 -27.08 -19.87 13.81
C TRP A 780 -27.37 -18.60 14.65
N GLN A 781 -27.96 -18.72 15.82
CA GLN A 781 -28.14 -17.57 16.74
C GLN A 781 -26.77 -17.01 17.17
N THR A 782 -25.80 -17.87 17.43
CA THR A 782 -24.43 -17.48 17.74
C THR A 782 -23.80 -16.71 16.57
N ILE A 783 -24.00 -17.12 15.32
CA ILE A 783 -23.56 -16.37 14.10
C ILE A 783 -24.13 -14.94 14.10
N LEU A 784 -25.42 -14.77 14.39
CA LEU A 784 -26.06 -13.46 14.44
C LEU A 784 -25.50 -12.59 15.57
N GLU A 785 -25.14 -13.20 16.70
CA GLU A 785 -24.49 -12.53 17.82
C GLU A 785 -23.06 -12.13 17.47
N MET A 786 -22.27 -13.01 16.85
CA MET A 786 -20.91 -12.73 16.34
C MET A 786 -20.93 -11.52 15.40
N TYR A 787 -21.88 -11.44 14.47
CA TYR A 787 -21.97 -10.29 13.56
C TYR A 787 -22.20 -8.97 14.28
N ARG A 788 -23.00 -8.99 15.37
CA ARG A 788 -23.32 -7.78 16.15
C ARG A 788 -22.21 -7.34 17.10
N GLN A 789 -21.42 -8.26 17.62
CA GLN A 789 -20.53 -8.01 18.75
C GLN A 789 -19.04 -8.23 18.45
N TRP A 790 -18.70 -8.97 17.40
CA TRP A 790 -17.30 -9.27 17.06
C TRP A 790 -16.85 -8.50 15.81
N PRO A 791 -16.04 -7.44 15.95
CA PRO A 791 -15.62 -6.59 14.83
C PRO A 791 -14.94 -7.35 13.69
N PHE A 792 -14.17 -8.40 13.99
CA PHE A 792 -13.55 -9.26 12.98
C PHE A 792 -14.60 -9.94 12.09
N PHE A 793 -15.59 -10.58 12.72
CA PHE A 793 -16.63 -11.29 11.96
C PHE A 793 -17.51 -10.32 11.18
N GLN A 794 -17.88 -9.19 11.80
CA GLN A 794 -18.62 -8.12 11.13
C GLN A 794 -17.88 -7.61 9.88
N ALA A 795 -16.58 -7.29 10.02
CA ALA A 795 -15.78 -6.81 8.89
C ALA A 795 -15.66 -7.87 7.77
N THR A 796 -15.54 -9.15 8.15
CA THR A 796 -15.48 -10.28 7.20
C THR A 796 -16.77 -10.38 6.39
N ILE A 797 -17.94 -10.31 7.03
CA ILE A 797 -19.24 -10.36 6.35
C ILE A 797 -19.48 -9.11 5.48
N ASP A 798 -19.19 -7.91 6.00
CA ASP A 798 -19.39 -6.64 5.28
C ASP A 798 -18.50 -6.53 4.03
N ASN A 799 -17.25 -7.03 4.10
CA ASN A 799 -16.36 -7.06 2.94
C ASN A 799 -16.85 -8.04 1.86
N ALA A 800 -17.34 -9.22 2.26
CA ALA A 800 -17.94 -10.16 1.33
C ALA A 800 -19.24 -9.58 0.70
N ALA A 801 -20.08 -8.90 1.49
CA ALA A 801 -21.25 -8.20 0.99
C ALA A 801 -20.89 -7.15 -0.07
N THR A 802 -19.81 -6.40 0.17
CA THR A 802 -19.28 -5.40 -0.78
C THR A 802 -18.82 -6.04 -2.09
N ALA A 803 -18.12 -7.16 -2.03
CA ALA A 803 -17.67 -7.88 -3.21
C ALA A 803 -18.85 -8.45 -4.00
N LEU A 804 -19.82 -9.06 -3.32
CA LEU A 804 -21.03 -9.59 -3.93
C LEU A 804 -21.90 -8.50 -4.58
N ALA A 805 -21.97 -7.30 -4.01
CA ALA A 805 -22.68 -6.18 -4.60
C ALA A 805 -22.04 -5.68 -5.92
N LYS A 806 -20.74 -5.90 -6.09
CA LYS A 806 -20.01 -5.60 -7.34
C LYS A 806 -20.06 -6.75 -8.37
N THR A 807 -20.53 -7.93 -7.98
CA THR A 807 -20.62 -9.11 -8.85
C THR A 807 -21.71 -8.95 -9.88
N ASP A 808 -21.49 -9.40 -11.12
CA ASP A 808 -22.49 -9.45 -12.19
C ASP A 808 -22.46 -10.82 -12.86
N MET A 809 -23.49 -11.64 -12.57
CA MET A 809 -23.54 -13.02 -13.05
C MET A 809 -23.80 -13.12 -14.54
N TYR A 810 -24.52 -12.18 -15.15
CA TYR A 810 -24.70 -12.15 -16.59
C TYR A 810 -23.37 -11.90 -17.33
N VAL A 811 -22.63 -10.90 -16.88
CA VAL A 811 -21.30 -10.60 -17.44
C VAL A 811 -20.36 -11.80 -17.22
N GLY A 812 -20.33 -12.38 -16.01
CA GLY A 812 -19.55 -13.57 -15.71
C GLY A 812 -19.91 -14.77 -16.58
N GLN A 813 -21.21 -14.98 -16.87
CA GLN A 813 -21.67 -16.02 -17.78
C GLN A 813 -21.16 -15.78 -19.20
N CYS A 814 -21.25 -14.54 -19.71
CA CYS A 814 -20.72 -14.18 -21.03
C CYS A 814 -19.23 -14.48 -21.17
N TYR A 815 -18.43 -14.21 -20.09
CA TYR A 815 -17.02 -14.64 -20.08
C TYR A 815 -16.87 -16.15 -20.07
N SER A 816 -17.71 -16.88 -19.33
CA SER A 816 -17.66 -18.35 -19.31
C SER A 816 -17.92 -18.97 -20.69
N GLU A 817 -18.74 -18.32 -21.50
CA GLU A 817 -19.03 -18.74 -22.88
C GLU A 817 -17.83 -18.67 -23.83
N LEU A 818 -16.73 -18.06 -23.41
CA LEU A 818 -15.46 -18.08 -24.13
C LEU A 818 -14.71 -19.43 -23.96
N CYS A 819 -15.14 -20.30 -23.06
CA CYS A 819 -14.48 -21.58 -22.81
C CYS A 819 -14.73 -22.59 -23.94
N SER A 820 -13.68 -23.26 -24.36
CA SER A 820 -13.68 -24.22 -25.45
C SER A 820 -14.43 -25.51 -25.12
N SER A 821 -14.37 -25.98 -23.87
CA SER A 821 -15.06 -27.17 -23.37
C SER A 821 -16.42 -26.81 -22.73
N GLU A 822 -17.51 -27.14 -23.40
CA GLU A 822 -18.86 -26.88 -22.88
C GLU A 822 -19.15 -27.65 -21.58
N GLU A 823 -18.67 -28.88 -21.45
CA GLU A 823 -18.89 -29.74 -20.28
C GLU A 823 -18.18 -29.14 -19.05
N GLN A 824 -16.91 -28.81 -19.16
CA GLN A 824 -16.14 -28.17 -18.08
C GLN A 824 -16.73 -26.81 -17.72
N ARG A 825 -17.08 -26.01 -18.73
CA ARG A 825 -17.74 -24.72 -18.54
C ARG A 825 -19.00 -24.85 -17.69
N ARG A 826 -19.91 -25.76 -18.07
CA ARG A 826 -21.18 -25.96 -17.35
C ARG A 826 -20.92 -26.38 -15.90
N ALA A 827 -20.05 -27.35 -15.69
CA ALA A 827 -19.74 -27.87 -14.36
C ALA A 827 -19.19 -26.77 -13.44
N ILE A 828 -18.16 -26.06 -13.89
CA ILE A 828 -17.51 -25.01 -13.09
C ILE A 828 -18.45 -23.80 -12.90
N TRP A 829 -19.14 -23.38 -13.95
CA TRP A 829 -20.07 -22.23 -13.85
C TRP A 829 -21.21 -22.49 -12.87
N MET A 830 -21.76 -23.70 -12.84
CA MET A 830 -22.81 -24.08 -11.88
C MET A 830 -22.30 -23.99 -10.44
N LEU A 831 -21.06 -24.41 -10.17
CA LEU A 831 -20.46 -24.26 -8.84
C LEU A 831 -20.38 -22.79 -8.44
N ILE A 832 -19.90 -21.94 -9.36
CA ILE A 832 -19.76 -20.50 -9.11
C ILE A 832 -21.12 -19.84 -8.88
N ALA A 833 -22.09 -20.09 -9.75
CA ALA A 833 -23.40 -19.47 -9.69
C ALA A 833 -24.18 -19.88 -8.43
N SER A 834 -24.20 -21.19 -8.13
CA SER A 834 -24.91 -21.67 -6.95
C SER A 834 -24.29 -21.18 -5.64
N GLU A 835 -22.95 -21.09 -5.56
CA GLU A 835 -22.27 -20.58 -4.36
C GLU A 835 -22.48 -19.07 -4.19
N ARG A 836 -22.57 -18.32 -5.29
CA ARG A 836 -22.92 -16.90 -5.24
C ARG A 836 -24.30 -16.67 -4.63
N ASP A 837 -25.29 -17.45 -5.04
CA ASP A 837 -26.65 -17.31 -4.52
C ASP A 837 -26.76 -17.71 -3.06
N ARG A 838 -26.07 -18.80 -2.66
CA ARG A 838 -25.96 -19.18 -1.24
C ARG A 838 -25.28 -18.08 -0.40
N SER A 839 -24.14 -17.54 -0.88
CA SER A 839 -23.41 -16.50 -0.18
C SER A 839 -24.24 -15.22 -0.02
N ARG A 840 -24.93 -14.80 -1.08
CA ARG A 840 -25.82 -13.64 -1.04
C ARG A 840 -26.93 -13.85 -0.01
N GLN A 841 -27.60 -14.98 -0.05
CA GLN A 841 -28.72 -15.28 0.87
C GLN A 841 -28.24 -15.35 2.32
N ALA A 842 -27.14 -16.04 2.59
CA ALA A 842 -26.60 -16.16 3.94
C ALA A 842 -26.22 -14.79 4.53
N ILE A 843 -25.61 -13.90 3.73
CA ILE A 843 -25.30 -12.54 4.18
C ILE A 843 -26.56 -11.73 4.47
N LEU A 844 -27.57 -11.80 3.60
CA LEU A 844 -28.86 -11.11 3.82
C LEU A 844 -29.54 -11.59 5.11
N ASP A 845 -29.49 -12.88 5.38
CA ASP A 845 -30.04 -13.46 6.62
C ASP A 845 -29.29 -13.00 7.88
N ILE A 846 -27.98 -12.80 7.78
CA ILE A 846 -27.14 -12.30 8.88
C ILE A 846 -27.38 -10.81 9.13
N VAL A 847 -27.39 -10.02 8.06
CA VAL A 847 -27.54 -8.55 8.15
C VAL A 847 -28.99 -8.15 8.45
N GLY A 848 -29.97 -9.04 8.13
CA GLY A 848 -31.39 -8.78 8.34
C GLY A 848 -31.99 -7.81 7.32
N GLY A 849 -31.43 -7.74 6.11
CA GLY A 849 -31.85 -6.86 5.03
C GLY A 849 -32.41 -7.61 3.81
N SER A 850 -33.08 -6.88 2.90
CA SER A 850 -33.54 -7.39 1.60
C SER A 850 -32.50 -7.20 0.49
N GLU A 851 -31.55 -6.28 0.68
CA GLU A 851 -30.54 -5.90 -0.28
C GLU A 851 -29.15 -5.81 0.35
N LEU A 852 -28.13 -6.12 -0.45
CA LEU A 852 -26.73 -5.96 -0.02
C LEU A 852 -26.42 -4.47 0.15
N LEU A 853 -25.62 -4.15 1.16
CA LEU A 853 -25.18 -2.78 1.48
C LEU A 853 -26.32 -1.81 1.90
N ALA A 854 -27.49 -2.31 2.30
CA ALA A 854 -28.59 -1.47 2.79
C ALA A 854 -28.18 -0.55 3.97
N THR A 855 -27.16 -0.93 4.77
CA THR A 855 -26.57 -0.12 5.84
C THR A 855 -25.65 1.00 5.34
N THR A 856 -25.25 0.97 4.06
CA THR A 856 -24.36 1.96 3.43
C THR A 856 -24.93 2.41 2.08
N PRO A 857 -26.12 3.09 2.06
CA PRO A 857 -26.86 3.38 0.84
C PRO A 857 -26.11 4.30 -0.13
N TRP A 858 -25.23 5.17 0.38
CA TRP A 858 -24.36 6.00 -0.46
C TRP A 858 -23.39 5.18 -1.30
N PHE A 859 -22.88 4.08 -0.74
CA PHE A 859 -21.94 3.19 -1.43
C PHE A 859 -22.67 2.25 -2.40
N GLN A 860 -23.83 1.72 -1.99
CA GLN A 860 -24.73 0.98 -2.90
C GLN A 860 -25.08 1.82 -4.13
N GLY A 861 -25.52 3.06 -3.93
CA GLY A 861 -25.84 3.98 -5.01
C GLY A 861 -24.66 4.29 -5.94
N SER A 862 -23.45 4.40 -5.40
CA SER A 862 -22.23 4.58 -6.22
C SER A 862 -21.98 3.38 -7.15
N ILE A 863 -22.16 2.15 -6.64
CA ILE A 863 -22.03 0.92 -7.46
C ILE A 863 -23.12 0.88 -8.55
N GLU A 864 -24.36 1.15 -8.20
CA GLU A 864 -25.51 1.10 -9.12
C GLU A 864 -25.39 2.10 -10.27
N VAL A 865 -24.95 3.32 -9.99
CA VAL A 865 -24.73 4.37 -11.00
C VAL A 865 -23.62 4.01 -11.98
N ARG A 866 -22.58 3.29 -11.53
CA ARG A 866 -21.42 2.93 -12.35
C ARG A 866 -21.64 1.71 -13.23
N ASN A 867 -22.40 0.74 -12.73
CA ASN A 867 -22.59 -0.53 -13.38
C ASN A 867 -23.04 -0.43 -14.86
N PRO A 868 -23.99 0.45 -15.25
CA PRO A 868 -24.39 0.58 -16.64
C PRO A 868 -23.28 0.98 -17.60
N ASP A 869 -22.32 1.79 -17.13
CA ASP A 869 -21.19 2.25 -17.96
C ASP A 869 -20.00 1.25 -17.95
N ILE A 870 -19.95 0.30 -16.99
CA ILE A 870 -18.95 -0.78 -16.96
C ILE A 870 -19.36 -1.93 -17.90
N ASP A 871 -20.65 -2.24 -18.00
CA ASP A 871 -21.15 -3.35 -18.79
C ASP A 871 -20.70 -3.32 -20.27
N PRO A 872 -20.74 -2.18 -20.99
CA PRO A 872 -20.23 -2.12 -22.36
C PRO A 872 -18.75 -2.45 -22.46
N LEU A 873 -17.93 -2.01 -21.49
CA LEU A 873 -16.50 -2.32 -21.46
C LEU A 873 -16.24 -3.81 -21.30
N ASN A 874 -17.00 -4.49 -20.41
CA ASN A 874 -16.91 -5.93 -20.26
C ASN A 874 -17.31 -6.67 -21.55
N LEU A 875 -18.43 -6.28 -22.18
CA LEU A 875 -18.91 -6.92 -23.41
C LEU A 875 -17.98 -6.67 -24.60
N ILE A 876 -17.40 -5.46 -24.71
CA ILE A 876 -16.33 -5.16 -25.70
C ILE A 876 -15.12 -6.06 -25.42
N GLN A 877 -14.70 -6.19 -24.17
CA GLN A 877 -13.56 -7.05 -23.81
C GLN A 877 -13.82 -8.52 -24.21
N ILE A 878 -15.01 -9.06 -23.94
CA ILE A 878 -15.42 -10.41 -24.32
C ILE A 878 -15.33 -10.59 -25.83
N GLU A 879 -15.85 -9.65 -26.61
CA GLU A 879 -15.82 -9.72 -28.07
C GLU A 879 -14.40 -9.65 -28.64
N LEU A 880 -13.55 -8.79 -28.05
CA LEU A 880 -12.13 -8.69 -28.40
C LEU A 880 -11.34 -9.96 -28.07
N LEU A 881 -11.62 -10.58 -26.91
CA LEU A 881 -11.02 -11.86 -26.54
C LEU A 881 -11.44 -12.98 -27.51
N ARG A 882 -12.71 -12.99 -27.96
CA ARG A 882 -13.21 -13.93 -28.97
C ARG A 882 -12.47 -13.73 -30.30
N ARG A 883 -12.44 -12.51 -30.86
CA ARG A 883 -11.73 -12.19 -32.10
C ARG A 883 -10.26 -12.57 -32.03
N ARG A 884 -9.59 -12.27 -30.92
CA ARG A 884 -8.17 -12.61 -30.74
C ARG A 884 -7.91 -14.13 -30.80
N ARG A 885 -8.83 -14.95 -30.26
CA ARG A 885 -8.70 -16.42 -30.27
C ARG A 885 -9.02 -17.03 -31.62
N GLU A 886 -9.82 -16.36 -32.41
CA GLU A 886 -10.16 -16.76 -33.78
C GLU A 886 -9.07 -16.39 -34.81
N LEU A 887 -8.13 -15.49 -34.44
CA LEU A 887 -7.02 -15.12 -35.31
C LEU A 887 -6.05 -16.27 -35.51
N ASP A 888 -5.80 -16.57 -36.78
CA ASP A 888 -4.85 -17.59 -37.20
C ASP A 888 -3.40 -17.11 -37.04
N SER A 889 -2.44 -18.03 -36.97
CA SER A 889 -1.00 -17.75 -36.86
C SER A 889 -0.42 -16.95 -38.05
N THR A 890 -1.19 -16.75 -39.11
CA THR A 890 -0.81 -16.02 -40.34
C THR A 890 -1.16 -14.52 -40.30
N VAL A 891 -1.80 -14.02 -39.27
CA VAL A 891 -2.28 -12.63 -39.15
C VAL A 891 -1.12 -11.64 -39.01
N ASP A 892 -1.28 -10.44 -39.58
CA ASP A 892 -0.32 -9.35 -39.48
C ASP A 892 -0.07 -8.97 -38.00
N GLN A 893 1.19 -8.88 -37.62
CA GLN A 893 1.62 -8.48 -36.27
C GLN A 893 1.05 -7.11 -35.86
N THR A 894 0.80 -6.23 -36.83
CA THR A 894 0.23 -4.90 -36.62
C THR A 894 -1.24 -4.99 -36.14
N GLU A 895 -2.04 -5.87 -36.76
CA GLU A 895 -3.42 -6.10 -36.40
C GLU A 895 -3.51 -6.75 -35.01
N LEU A 896 -2.69 -7.76 -34.75
CA LEU A 896 -2.59 -8.39 -33.45
C LEU A 896 -2.21 -7.38 -32.34
N GLN A 897 -1.32 -6.44 -32.64
CA GLN A 897 -0.91 -5.41 -31.68
C GLN A 897 -2.04 -4.40 -31.41
N ARG A 898 -2.79 -3.98 -32.43
CA ARG A 898 -3.96 -3.10 -32.28
C ARG A 898 -5.03 -3.74 -31.40
N LEU A 899 -5.33 -5.02 -31.64
CA LEU A 899 -6.31 -5.76 -30.84
C LEU A 899 -5.86 -5.90 -29.38
N ARG A 900 -4.58 -6.19 -29.12
CA ARG A 900 -3.99 -6.21 -27.77
C ARG A 900 -4.10 -4.86 -27.08
N ASP A 901 -3.82 -3.78 -27.78
CA ASP A 901 -3.90 -2.44 -27.20
C ASP A 901 -5.33 -2.06 -26.85
N LEU A 902 -6.29 -2.46 -27.67
CA LEU A 902 -7.71 -2.26 -27.36
C LEU A 902 -8.18 -3.12 -26.16
N LEU A 903 -7.75 -4.38 -26.08
CA LEU A 903 -7.98 -5.24 -24.91
C LEU A 903 -7.40 -4.61 -23.64
N ARG A 904 -6.18 -4.09 -23.68
CA ARG A 904 -5.53 -3.40 -22.56
C ARG A 904 -6.31 -2.17 -22.13
N LEU A 905 -6.81 -1.38 -23.08
CA LEU A 905 -7.66 -0.21 -22.80
C LEU A 905 -8.94 -0.64 -22.08
N SER A 906 -9.60 -1.72 -22.52
CA SER A 906 -10.80 -2.24 -21.88
C SER A 906 -10.51 -2.71 -20.43
N VAL A 907 -9.36 -3.38 -20.20
CA VAL A 907 -8.93 -3.77 -18.84
C VAL A 907 -8.77 -2.55 -17.93
N GLN A 908 -8.19 -1.46 -18.43
CA GLN A 908 -8.04 -0.22 -17.66
C GLN A 908 -9.39 0.44 -17.39
N GLY A 909 -10.28 0.47 -18.36
CA GLY A 909 -11.61 1.04 -18.22
C GLY A 909 -12.46 0.30 -17.20
N VAL A 910 -12.49 -1.04 -17.23
CA VAL A 910 -13.18 -1.86 -16.23
C VAL A 910 -12.61 -1.62 -14.84
N ALA A 911 -11.27 -1.56 -14.70
CA ALA A 911 -10.63 -1.29 -13.43
C ALA A 911 -11.00 0.10 -12.86
N ALA A 912 -11.02 1.14 -13.70
CA ALA A 912 -11.41 2.49 -13.31
C ALA A 912 -12.88 2.55 -12.89
N GLY A 913 -13.78 1.87 -13.63
CA GLY A 913 -15.20 1.76 -13.31
C GLY A 913 -15.47 1.02 -12.00
N MET A 914 -14.80 -0.10 -11.78
CA MET A 914 -14.92 -0.91 -10.56
C MET A 914 -14.26 -0.27 -9.33
N ARG A 915 -13.42 0.74 -9.50
CA ARG A 915 -12.55 1.31 -8.45
C ARG A 915 -11.77 0.20 -7.72
N THR A 916 -11.32 -0.78 -8.42
CA THR A 916 -10.51 -1.87 -7.87
C THR A 916 -9.74 -2.57 -8.98
N THR A 917 -8.51 -2.90 -8.69
CA THR A 917 -7.62 -3.65 -9.58
C THR A 917 -7.21 -5.00 -8.97
N GLY A 918 -7.92 -5.41 -7.96
CA GLY A 918 -7.68 -6.69 -7.33
C GLY A 918 -7.78 -6.72 -5.82
#